data_8cf5cfcc261962a0d48cf3cd4d993f20
#
_entry.id   8cf5cfcc261962a0d48cf3cd4d993f20
#
_cell.length_a   1.000
_cell.length_b   1.000
_cell.length_c   1.000
_cell.angle_alpha   90.00
_cell.angle_beta   90.00
_cell.angle_gamma   90.00
#
_symmetry.space_group_name_H-M   'P 1'
#
loop_
_entity.id
_entity.type
_entity.pdbx_description
1 polymer ?
#
loop_
_entity_poly.entity_id
_entity_poly.type
_entity_poly.pdbx_seq_one_letter_code
_entity_poly.pdbx_strand_id
1 'polypeptide(L)'
;MIPDDVIAQIRDAADIVAVIGQHVQLKRAGTSWKGLCPFHGEKTASFNVIPAKQFFHCFGCQKNGDVFSFLMELEGKSFVEVAEELAGRFGITVPRIEESPELRRARGERVAMLAMNKLATAFYREVLADPKRGEPGRAYLARRGVLAETADKFQLGYAPDDWGALADYLKAQRADLELAVRLGLVAHRPRAGGYYDRNRDRLVCPVVVPGGEIVGFSSRLVGVAAPAPDGSEPPKYINSPESAVYKKGKLLFGLAQAREAMHTQKRAVLVEGNFDVITLHQAGFTEVVAPLGTALTIDQVTVLKRLTERIVLLYDGDRAGYKATMHALQLCVETDAEVLVASRPGHARSGGAGRLSGGVDPDSLVAGGGAELLREAVDRALGGIEFFAFEVWGKAGANNSDARARALEDAARLVAKIANPVKRDLIAGTLATAMDVDLAVVRNALARGANPAHAAPNRGVSHPNGSGASSPGGDPRSSGGHADAAPATPKLVAPPPMDEVEVIALLADHPVLIATVEADKAFWLLTDARLRAMYSAARDGQSFLELAPAQLPPTTAKHVLSGKYASAKDPSSSLAAMTQNLEARKLGAGRIELKKSLADARRRGDHVLARELAQQAEAAGRGNHELVTKLAEERKAGSRTEKLASLVDPETSNRKQVE
;
A
#
# COMPACT_ATOMS: atom_id res chain seq x y z
N MET A 1 19.89 -3.28 14.75
CA MET A 1 18.91 -2.19 14.98
C MET A 1 19.15 -1.67 16.37
N ILE A 2 19.27 -0.37 16.57
CA ILE A 2 19.46 0.23 17.91
C ILE A 2 18.08 0.28 18.59
N PRO A 3 17.94 -0.20 19.82
CA PRO A 3 16.67 -0.14 20.55
C PRO A 3 16.16 1.30 20.75
N ASP A 4 14.84 1.49 20.73
CA ASP A 4 14.22 2.82 20.80
C ASP A 4 14.52 3.54 22.13
N ASP A 5 14.66 2.79 23.21
CA ASP A 5 15.07 3.31 24.53
C ASP A 5 16.52 3.83 24.54
N VAL A 6 17.42 3.17 23.81
CA VAL A 6 18.81 3.64 23.63
C VAL A 6 18.86 4.88 22.75
N ILE A 7 18.04 4.93 21.69
CA ILE A 7 17.90 6.13 20.85
C ILE A 7 17.39 7.31 21.68
N ALA A 8 16.41 7.07 22.56
CA ALA A 8 15.92 8.09 23.48
C ALA A 8 17.00 8.58 24.44
N GLN A 9 17.79 7.67 25.04
CA GLN A 9 18.92 8.01 25.91
C GLN A 9 19.96 8.86 25.18
N ILE A 10 20.32 8.50 23.95
CA ILE A 10 21.26 9.28 23.13
C ILE A 10 20.70 10.67 22.85
N ARG A 11 19.41 10.76 22.50
CA ARG A 11 18.73 12.04 22.23
C ARG A 11 18.71 12.95 23.47
N ASP A 12 18.45 12.40 24.63
CA ASP A 12 18.40 13.13 25.88
C ASP A 12 19.80 13.60 26.34
N ALA A 13 20.83 12.83 26.06
CA ALA A 13 22.22 13.16 26.39
C ALA A 13 22.84 14.16 25.39
N ALA A 14 22.40 14.16 24.14
CA ALA A 14 22.94 14.99 23.08
C ALA A 14 22.30 16.38 23.05
N ASP A 15 22.85 17.35 23.80
CA ASP A 15 22.44 18.74 23.69
C ASP A 15 22.67 19.25 22.26
N ILE A 16 21.56 19.59 21.60
CA ILE A 16 21.57 20.02 20.19
C ILE A 16 22.41 21.29 19.96
N VAL A 17 22.46 22.21 20.94
CA VAL A 17 23.28 23.44 20.83
C VAL A 17 24.76 23.11 20.91
N ALA A 18 25.13 22.21 21.82
CA ALA A 18 26.53 21.78 21.99
C ALA A 18 27.02 21.00 20.76
N VAL A 19 26.19 20.12 20.20
CA VAL A 19 26.57 19.34 19.01
C VAL A 19 26.64 20.23 17.78
N ILE A 20 25.59 21.01 17.47
CA ILE A 20 25.58 21.90 16.29
C ILE A 20 26.63 22.99 16.41
N GLY A 21 26.88 23.50 17.63
CA GLY A 21 27.88 24.55 17.88
C GLY A 21 29.31 24.19 17.51
N GLN A 22 29.62 22.90 17.29
CA GLN A 22 30.93 22.45 16.80
C GLN A 22 31.09 22.65 15.29
N HIS A 23 29.99 22.73 14.57
CA HIS A 23 29.95 22.86 13.10
C HIS A 23 29.48 24.24 12.65
N VAL A 24 28.72 24.95 13.47
CA VAL A 24 28.10 26.24 13.15
C VAL A 24 28.35 27.23 14.28
N GLN A 25 28.84 28.42 13.94
CA GLN A 25 28.93 29.52 14.93
C GLN A 25 27.54 30.00 15.32
N LEU A 26 27.08 29.58 16.50
CA LEU A 26 25.77 29.93 17.03
C LEU A 26 25.85 31.17 17.93
N LYS A 27 24.95 32.13 17.72
CA LYS A 27 24.76 33.31 18.59
C LYS A 27 23.40 33.22 19.26
N ARG A 28 23.35 33.50 20.56
CA ARG A 28 22.12 33.47 21.34
C ARG A 28 21.15 34.57 20.87
N ALA A 29 19.88 34.20 20.60
CA ALA A 29 18.81 35.10 20.17
C ALA A 29 17.55 34.80 20.99
N GLY A 30 17.45 35.39 22.17
CA GLY A 30 16.36 35.14 23.15
C GLY A 30 16.43 33.69 23.69
N THR A 31 15.36 32.93 23.45
CA THR A 31 15.24 31.50 23.84
C THR A 31 15.81 30.52 22.83
N SER A 32 16.32 31.01 21.71
CA SER A 32 16.89 30.22 20.61
C SER A 32 18.31 30.66 20.28
N TRP A 33 18.97 29.91 19.39
CA TRP A 33 20.30 30.20 18.86
C TRP A 33 20.25 30.34 17.36
N LYS A 34 20.98 31.30 16.78
CA LYS A 34 21.01 31.54 15.33
C LYS A 34 22.43 31.48 14.80
N GLY A 35 22.57 30.98 13.56
CA GLY A 35 23.83 30.91 12.83
C GLY A 35 23.62 30.92 11.33
N LEU A 36 24.72 30.89 10.56
CA LEU A 36 24.66 30.66 9.14
C LEU A 36 24.40 29.16 8.88
N CYS A 37 23.54 28.87 7.92
CA CYS A 37 23.18 27.50 7.61
C CYS A 37 24.33 26.73 6.95
N PRO A 38 24.67 25.52 7.45
CA PRO A 38 25.74 24.73 6.84
C PRO A 38 25.27 23.99 5.57
N PHE A 39 23.96 23.99 5.28
CA PHE A 39 23.36 23.23 4.19
C PHE A 39 23.13 24.06 2.90
N HIS A 40 23.25 25.40 2.97
CA HIS A 40 23.18 26.28 1.81
C HIS A 40 23.99 27.56 2.05
N GLY A 41 24.42 28.20 0.97
CA GLY A 41 25.20 29.44 1.04
C GLY A 41 24.30 30.63 1.36
N GLU A 42 24.59 31.33 2.47
CA GLU A 42 23.86 32.53 2.87
C GLU A 42 24.77 33.56 3.55
N LYS A 43 24.37 34.83 3.51
CA LYS A 43 25.10 35.92 4.19
C LYS A 43 24.42 36.39 5.47
N THR A 44 23.16 36.06 5.66
CA THR A 44 22.33 36.43 6.83
C THR A 44 21.88 35.18 7.55
N ALA A 45 22.04 35.14 8.88
CA ALA A 45 21.75 33.98 9.70
C ALA A 45 20.26 33.60 9.66
N SER A 46 19.91 32.54 8.93
CA SER A 46 18.57 31.98 8.86
C SER A 46 18.42 30.63 9.59
N PHE A 47 19.53 30.05 10.02
CA PHE A 47 19.55 28.77 10.74
C PHE A 47 19.27 29.01 12.24
N ASN A 48 18.21 28.40 12.74
CA ASN A 48 17.71 28.59 14.11
C ASN A 48 17.71 27.27 14.88
N VAL A 49 18.28 27.26 16.09
CA VAL A 49 18.31 26.10 17.00
C VAL A 49 17.49 26.41 18.23
N ILE A 50 16.53 25.58 18.56
CA ILE A 50 15.60 25.74 19.69
C ILE A 50 15.89 24.67 20.75
N PRO A 51 16.67 25.01 21.81
CA PRO A 51 17.11 24.04 22.82
C PRO A 51 15.94 23.34 23.52
N ALA A 52 14.91 24.10 23.89
CA ALA A 52 13.74 23.58 24.59
C ALA A 52 12.97 22.49 23.79
N LYS A 53 13.15 22.46 22.46
CA LYS A 53 12.53 21.46 21.58
C LYS A 53 13.53 20.43 21.06
N GLN A 54 14.82 20.58 21.36
CA GLN A 54 15.91 19.79 20.78
C GLN A 54 15.78 19.70 19.24
N PHE A 55 15.60 20.87 18.59
CA PHE A 55 15.20 20.97 17.21
C PHE A 55 15.87 22.15 16.50
N PHE A 56 16.31 21.97 15.26
CA PHE A 56 16.76 23.05 14.40
C PHE A 56 15.83 23.29 13.23
N HIS A 57 15.79 24.52 12.72
CA HIS A 57 15.06 24.88 11.50
C HIS A 57 15.80 26.00 10.78
N CYS A 58 16.04 25.82 9.49
CA CYS A 58 16.57 26.87 8.62
C CYS A 58 15.44 27.53 7.83
N PHE A 59 15.24 28.82 8.03
CA PHE A 59 14.23 29.59 7.29
C PHE A 59 14.62 29.89 5.84
N GLY A 60 15.88 29.70 5.46
CA GLY A 60 16.37 29.85 4.08
C GLY A 60 16.06 28.61 3.22
N CYS A 61 16.61 27.45 3.58
CA CYS A 61 16.44 26.22 2.81
C CYS A 61 15.39 25.25 3.35
N GLN A 62 14.66 25.63 4.41
CA GLN A 62 13.58 24.85 5.06
C GLN A 62 14.04 23.50 5.68
N LYS A 63 15.33 23.21 5.68
CA LYS A 63 15.85 22.03 6.37
C LYS A 63 15.61 22.13 7.87
N ASN A 64 15.18 21.04 8.47
CA ASN A 64 14.83 20.99 9.88
C ASN A 64 15.00 19.57 10.43
N GLY A 65 15.12 19.44 11.75
CA GLY A 65 15.23 18.14 12.39
C GLY A 65 15.85 18.21 13.79
N ASP A 66 16.17 17.04 14.33
CA ASP A 66 16.88 16.84 15.58
C ASP A 66 18.42 16.71 15.35
N VAL A 67 19.15 16.40 16.40
CA VAL A 67 20.62 16.23 16.34
C VAL A 67 21.05 15.12 15.37
N PHE A 68 20.27 14.03 15.26
CA PHE A 68 20.57 12.96 14.31
C PHE A 68 20.41 13.44 12.89
N SER A 69 19.28 14.06 12.58
CA SER A 69 19.00 14.62 11.25
C SER A 69 20.06 15.63 10.83
N PHE A 70 20.55 16.45 11.76
CA PHE A 70 21.60 17.42 11.50
C PHE A 70 22.90 16.75 11.05
N LEU A 71 23.39 15.77 11.83
CA LEU A 71 24.65 15.08 11.52
C LEU A 71 24.55 14.20 10.27
N MET A 72 23.43 13.51 10.08
CA MET A 72 23.18 12.73 8.85
C MET A 72 23.27 13.59 7.61
N GLU A 73 22.65 14.76 7.63
CA GLU A 73 22.67 15.71 6.49
C GLU A 73 24.03 16.39 6.29
N LEU A 74 24.73 16.69 7.37
CA LEU A 74 26.03 17.38 7.32
C LEU A 74 27.14 16.45 6.86
N GLU A 75 27.18 15.23 7.37
CA GLU A 75 28.28 14.29 7.19
C GLU A 75 27.98 13.20 6.16
N GLY A 76 26.74 13.11 5.67
CA GLY A 76 26.31 12.08 4.72
C GLY A 76 26.26 10.67 5.33
N LYS A 77 26.26 10.57 6.66
CA LYS A 77 26.24 9.30 7.40
C LYS A 77 24.81 8.73 7.53
N SER A 78 24.70 7.43 7.69
CA SER A 78 23.43 6.77 8.02
C SER A 78 23.02 7.06 9.47
N PHE A 79 21.73 6.88 9.78
CA PHE A 79 21.22 7.01 11.16
C PHE A 79 21.96 6.14 12.17
N VAL A 80 22.31 4.90 11.78
CA VAL A 80 23.01 3.96 12.66
C VAL A 80 24.42 4.46 12.98
N GLU A 81 25.16 4.94 11.98
CA GLU A 81 26.50 5.48 12.15
C GLU A 81 26.50 6.72 13.06
N VAL A 82 25.57 7.64 12.84
CA VAL A 82 25.40 8.82 13.69
C VAL A 82 25.00 8.45 15.11
N ALA A 83 24.10 7.49 15.28
CA ALA A 83 23.68 7.05 16.61
C ALA A 83 24.81 6.33 17.39
N GLU A 84 25.60 5.49 16.71
CA GLU A 84 26.78 4.84 17.32
C GLU A 84 27.85 5.86 17.71
N GLU A 85 28.08 6.87 16.88
CA GLU A 85 29.03 7.96 17.16
C GLU A 85 28.59 8.79 18.37
N LEU A 86 27.35 9.24 18.39
CA LEU A 86 26.80 9.99 19.54
C LEU A 86 26.79 9.15 20.80
N ALA A 87 26.40 7.87 20.72
CA ALA A 87 26.45 6.96 21.85
C ALA A 87 27.86 6.84 22.41
N GLY A 88 28.86 6.61 21.56
CA GLY A 88 30.27 6.55 21.96
C GLY A 88 30.73 7.86 22.61
N ARG A 89 30.30 9.01 22.09
CA ARG A 89 30.64 10.32 22.62
C ARG A 89 30.06 10.62 24.00
N PHE A 90 28.83 10.14 24.25
CA PHE A 90 28.15 10.34 25.54
C PHE A 90 28.27 9.15 26.50
N GLY A 91 29.10 8.16 26.16
CA GLY A 91 29.34 6.98 27.04
C GLY A 91 28.13 6.05 27.17
N ILE A 92 27.22 6.11 26.19
CA ILE A 92 26.04 5.24 26.16
C ILE A 92 26.41 3.94 25.44
N THR A 93 26.21 2.82 26.13
CA THR A 93 26.46 1.51 25.54
C THR A 93 25.30 1.17 24.59
N VAL A 94 25.59 1.10 23.28
CA VAL A 94 24.64 0.56 22.32
C VAL A 94 24.69 -0.95 22.42
N PRO A 95 23.62 -1.62 22.89
CA PRO A 95 23.57 -3.06 22.88
C PRO A 95 23.71 -3.54 21.43
N ARG A 96 24.77 -4.27 21.13
CA ARG A 96 24.82 -5.01 19.87
C ARG A 96 23.80 -6.13 19.99
N ILE A 97 22.59 -5.87 19.49
CA ILE A 97 21.65 -6.96 19.23
C ILE A 97 22.38 -7.84 18.21
N GLU A 98 22.83 -9.01 18.64
CA GLU A 98 23.36 -9.99 17.71
C GLU A 98 22.27 -10.27 16.69
N GLU A 99 22.49 -9.78 15.45
CA GLU A 99 21.60 -10.12 14.34
C GLU A 99 21.51 -11.64 14.30
N SER A 100 20.28 -12.17 14.32
CA SER A 100 20.10 -13.60 14.16
C SER A 100 20.86 -14.07 12.91
N PRO A 101 21.41 -15.29 12.92
CA PRO A 101 22.11 -15.82 11.74
C PRO A 101 21.28 -15.73 10.46
N GLU A 102 19.95 -15.79 10.58
CA GLU A 102 18.98 -15.66 9.47
C GLU A 102 18.92 -14.21 8.93
N LEU A 103 18.83 -13.22 9.81
CA LEU A 103 18.86 -11.80 9.43
C LEU A 103 20.18 -11.42 8.74
N ARG A 104 21.30 -11.94 9.27
CA ARG A 104 22.63 -11.71 8.67
C ARG A 104 22.75 -12.34 7.30
N ARG A 105 22.21 -13.56 7.10
CA ARG A 105 22.15 -14.22 5.80
C ARG A 105 21.26 -13.44 4.82
N ALA A 106 20.03 -13.05 5.22
CA ALA A 106 19.12 -12.29 4.38
C ALA A 106 19.72 -10.94 3.97
N ARG A 107 20.40 -10.24 4.87
CA ARG A 107 21.13 -9.00 4.55
C ARG A 107 22.27 -9.24 3.58
N GLY A 108 23.09 -10.28 3.80
CA GLY A 108 24.17 -10.66 2.89
C GLY A 108 23.64 -11.01 1.49
N GLU A 109 22.56 -11.77 1.41
CA GLU A 109 21.89 -12.10 0.14
C GLU A 109 21.35 -10.85 -0.56
N ARG A 110 20.72 -9.91 0.16
CA ARG A 110 20.28 -8.64 -0.40
C ARG A 110 21.43 -7.84 -1.01
N VAL A 111 22.55 -7.73 -0.30
CA VAL A 111 23.76 -7.03 -0.77
C VAL A 111 24.30 -7.69 -2.04
N ALA A 112 24.38 -9.02 -2.07
CA ALA A 112 24.85 -9.77 -3.23
C ALA A 112 23.92 -9.58 -4.45
N MET A 113 22.59 -9.55 -4.25
CA MET A 113 21.62 -9.29 -5.32
C MET A 113 21.79 -7.90 -5.91
N LEU A 114 21.96 -6.87 -5.10
CA LEU A 114 22.18 -5.48 -5.55
C LEU A 114 23.51 -5.34 -6.29
N ALA A 115 24.58 -5.98 -5.80
CA ALA A 115 25.87 -6.01 -6.47
C ALA A 115 25.79 -6.69 -7.85
N MET A 116 25.04 -7.80 -7.97
CA MET A 116 24.79 -8.49 -9.22
C MET A 116 24.03 -7.60 -10.23
N ASN A 117 22.97 -6.93 -9.79
CA ASN A 117 22.25 -5.98 -10.65
C ASN A 117 23.13 -4.82 -11.12
N LYS A 118 24.03 -4.33 -10.26
CA LYS A 118 25.02 -3.29 -10.64
C LYS A 118 25.98 -3.79 -11.71
N LEU A 119 26.50 -5.02 -11.60
CA LEU A 119 27.36 -5.65 -12.62
C LEU A 119 26.61 -5.79 -13.95
N ALA A 120 25.37 -6.31 -13.91
CA ALA A 120 24.56 -6.44 -15.12
C ALA A 120 24.27 -5.08 -15.78
N THR A 121 24.00 -4.04 -14.98
CA THR A 121 23.80 -2.68 -15.51
C THR A 121 25.07 -2.15 -16.20
N ALA A 122 26.24 -2.34 -15.59
CA ALA A 122 27.51 -1.93 -16.17
C ALA A 122 27.72 -2.60 -17.54
N PHE A 123 27.48 -3.92 -17.63
CA PHE A 123 27.56 -4.67 -18.88
C PHE A 123 26.59 -4.13 -19.95
N TYR A 124 25.32 -3.94 -19.64
CA TYR A 124 24.34 -3.48 -20.61
C TYR A 124 24.63 -2.05 -21.09
N ARG A 125 25.15 -1.19 -20.23
CA ARG A 125 25.58 0.18 -20.60
C ARG A 125 26.82 0.16 -21.47
N GLU A 126 27.80 -0.69 -21.16
CA GLU A 126 28.99 -0.88 -21.98
C GLU A 126 28.61 -1.37 -23.38
N VAL A 127 27.71 -2.36 -23.49
CA VAL A 127 27.21 -2.83 -24.77
C VAL A 127 26.48 -1.75 -25.55
N LEU A 128 25.63 -0.93 -24.90
CA LEU A 128 24.94 0.19 -25.56
C LEU A 128 25.93 1.22 -26.13
N ALA A 129 27.03 1.47 -25.43
CA ALA A 129 28.09 2.40 -25.86
C ALA A 129 28.97 1.82 -26.97
N ASP A 130 29.07 0.51 -27.09
CA ASP A 130 29.91 -0.13 -28.14
C ASP A 130 29.40 0.22 -29.55
N PRO A 131 30.29 0.70 -30.45
CA PRO A 131 29.90 1.13 -31.78
C PRO A 131 29.16 0.09 -32.62
N LYS A 132 29.53 -1.19 -32.49
CA LYS A 132 28.93 -2.29 -33.29
C LYS A 132 27.82 -3.01 -32.52
N ARG A 133 28.14 -3.47 -31.31
CA ARG A 133 27.18 -4.30 -30.52
C ARG A 133 25.98 -3.48 -30.05
N GLY A 134 26.14 -2.18 -29.79
CA GLY A 134 25.09 -1.30 -29.30
C GLY A 134 24.29 -0.58 -30.39
N GLU A 135 24.65 -0.76 -31.65
CA GLU A 135 24.00 -0.05 -32.76
C GLU A 135 22.48 -0.24 -32.77
N PRO A 136 21.90 -1.48 -32.67
CA PRO A 136 20.44 -1.65 -32.69
C PRO A 136 19.74 -0.92 -31.53
N GLY A 137 20.34 -0.95 -30.35
CA GLY A 137 19.82 -0.23 -29.17
C GLY A 137 19.84 1.29 -29.36
N ARG A 138 20.94 1.85 -29.87
CA ARG A 138 21.05 3.28 -30.16
C ARG A 138 20.13 3.73 -31.29
N ALA A 139 20.00 2.95 -32.36
CA ALA A 139 19.03 3.20 -33.42
C ALA A 139 17.59 3.19 -32.92
N TYR A 140 17.27 2.28 -31.97
CA TYR A 140 15.98 2.27 -31.34
C TYR A 140 15.72 3.53 -30.49
N LEU A 141 16.69 3.97 -29.68
CA LEU A 141 16.59 5.20 -28.88
C LEU A 141 16.45 6.44 -29.78
N ALA A 142 17.24 6.54 -30.86
CA ALA A 142 17.15 7.63 -31.83
C ALA A 142 15.77 7.68 -32.50
N ARG A 143 15.22 6.54 -32.91
CA ARG A 143 13.88 6.45 -33.51
C ARG A 143 12.77 6.88 -32.53
N ARG A 144 13.01 6.69 -31.21
CA ARG A 144 12.11 7.14 -30.13
C ARG A 144 12.38 8.57 -29.69
N GLY A 145 13.37 9.26 -30.27
CA GLY A 145 13.74 10.62 -29.92
C GLY A 145 14.39 10.74 -28.53
N VAL A 146 14.89 9.64 -27.95
CA VAL A 146 15.54 9.65 -26.63
C VAL A 146 16.97 10.13 -26.77
N LEU A 147 17.30 11.23 -26.08
CA LEU A 147 18.63 11.84 -26.07
C LEU A 147 19.62 11.05 -25.19
N ALA A 148 20.90 11.18 -25.48
CA ALA A 148 21.95 10.50 -24.73
C ALA A 148 21.97 10.87 -23.25
N GLU A 149 21.75 12.14 -22.90
CA GLU A 149 21.65 12.60 -21.51
C GLU A 149 20.50 11.93 -20.76
N THR A 150 19.37 11.75 -21.44
CA THR A 150 18.20 11.05 -20.85
C THR A 150 18.50 9.57 -20.68
N ALA A 151 19.13 8.94 -21.67
CA ALA A 151 19.56 7.55 -21.58
C ALA A 151 20.53 7.33 -20.41
N ASP A 152 21.46 8.26 -20.19
CA ASP A 152 22.40 8.24 -19.06
C ASP A 152 21.71 8.47 -17.73
N LYS A 153 20.79 9.44 -17.65
CA LYS A 153 19.99 9.71 -16.44
C LYS A 153 19.21 8.48 -15.95
N PHE A 154 18.65 7.70 -16.88
CA PHE A 154 17.94 6.47 -16.60
C PHE A 154 18.83 5.23 -16.62
N GLN A 155 20.14 5.37 -16.81
CA GLN A 155 21.12 4.28 -16.89
C GLN A 155 20.74 3.21 -17.92
N LEU A 156 20.14 3.60 -19.05
CA LEU A 156 19.67 2.67 -20.07
C LEU A 156 20.84 1.86 -20.63
N GLY A 157 20.59 0.61 -20.95
CA GLY A 157 21.54 -0.30 -21.53
C GLY A 157 20.92 -1.15 -22.65
N TYR A 158 21.73 -1.94 -23.32
CA TYR A 158 21.28 -2.84 -24.37
C TYR A 158 21.81 -4.24 -24.15
N ALA A 159 20.92 -5.21 -24.18
CA ALA A 159 21.23 -6.64 -24.22
C ALA A 159 21.37 -7.06 -25.68
N PRO A 160 22.55 -7.46 -26.14
CA PRO A 160 22.77 -7.83 -27.53
C PRO A 160 22.00 -9.10 -27.89
N ASP A 161 21.80 -9.36 -29.18
CA ASP A 161 21.23 -10.63 -29.66
C ASP A 161 22.28 -11.74 -29.59
N ASP A 162 22.64 -12.12 -28.38
CA ASP A 162 23.62 -13.16 -28.07
C ASP A 162 23.11 -14.04 -26.94
N TRP A 163 23.36 -15.33 -27.04
CA TRP A 163 22.87 -16.30 -26.08
C TRP A 163 23.66 -16.37 -24.77
N GLY A 164 24.84 -15.79 -24.69
CA GLY A 164 25.73 -15.96 -23.55
C GLY A 164 26.55 -14.73 -23.17
N ALA A 165 26.35 -13.60 -23.84
CA ALA A 165 27.19 -12.42 -23.65
C ALA A 165 27.24 -11.92 -22.19
N LEU A 166 26.10 -11.82 -21.49
CA LEU A 166 26.06 -11.47 -20.08
C LEU A 166 26.58 -12.62 -19.20
N ALA A 167 26.20 -13.87 -19.49
CA ALA A 167 26.64 -15.03 -18.71
C ALA A 167 28.17 -15.14 -18.71
N ASP A 168 28.82 -14.96 -19.86
CA ASP A 168 30.28 -14.98 -19.99
C ASP A 168 30.94 -13.79 -19.30
N TYR A 169 30.35 -12.59 -19.40
CA TYR A 169 30.80 -11.42 -18.66
C TYR A 169 30.75 -11.65 -17.15
N LEU A 170 29.64 -12.14 -16.62
CA LEU A 170 29.47 -12.42 -15.20
C LEU A 170 30.46 -13.50 -14.72
N LYS A 171 30.70 -14.53 -15.55
CA LYS A 171 31.69 -15.57 -15.27
C LYS A 171 33.12 -14.99 -15.22
N ALA A 172 33.47 -14.08 -16.13
CA ALA A 172 34.76 -13.40 -16.12
C ALA A 172 34.94 -12.53 -14.84
N GLN A 173 33.85 -11.95 -14.34
CA GLN A 173 33.82 -11.21 -13.08
C GLN A 173 33.78 -12.13 -11.83
N ARG A 174 33.81 -13.46 -11.99
CA ARG A 174 33.69 -14.46 -10.92
C ARG A 174 32.41 -14.30 -10.10
N ALA A 175 31.33 -13.83 -10.74
CA ALA A 175 30.04 -13.63 -10.09
C ALA A 175 29.28 -14.97 -9.95
N ASP A 176 28.41 -15.05 -8.95
CA ASP A 176 27.55 -16.24 -8.70
C ASP A 176 26.44 -16.32 -9.77
N LEU A 177 26.57 -17.24 -10.71
CA LEU A 177 25.59 -17.42 -11.79
C LEU A 177 24.25 -17.98 -11.30
N GLU A 178 24.21 -18.74 -10.19
CA GLU A 178 22.94 -19.17 -9.58
C GLU A 178 22.17 -17.98 -9.01
N LEU A 179 22.86 -17.00 -8.44
CA LEU A 179 22.26 -15.75 -8.03
C LEU A 179 21.72 -14.98 -9.25
N ALA A 180 22.46 -14.96 -10.36
CA ALA A 180 22.00 -14.34 -11.60
C ALA A 180 20.76 -15.05 -12.19
N VAL A 181 20.64 -16.37 -12.05
CA VAL A 181 19.42 -17.14 -12.39
C VAL A 181 18.24 -16.70 -11.53
N ARG A 182 18.42 -16.60 -10.21
CA ARG A 182 17.36 -16.16 -9.30
C ARG A 182 16.89 -14.74 -9.59
N LEU A 183 17.78 -13.86 -10.04
CA LEU A 183 17.45 -12.48 -10.46
C LEU A 183 16.86 -12.41 -11.88
N GLY A 184 16.81 -13.54 -12.60
CA GLY A 184 16.28 -13.61 -13.95
C GLY A 184 17.14 -12.90 -14.99
N LEU A 185 18.43 -12.77 -14.76
CA LEU A 185 19.41 -12.25 -15.71
C LEU A 185 19.82 -13.30 -16.73
N VAL A 186 20.06 -14.51 -16.24
CA VAL A 186 20.40 -15.68 -17.05
C VAL A 186 19.47 -16.86 -16.68
N ALA A 187 19.51 -17.93 -17.44
CA ALA A 187 18.78 -19.18 -17.16
C ALA A 187 19.62 -20.40 -17.54
N HIS A 188 19.31 -21.55 -16.94
CA HIS A 188 19.97 -22.81 -17.27
C HIS A 188 19.62 -23.29 -18.66
N ARG A 189 20.58 -23.82 -19.39
CA ARG A 189 20.35 -24.55 -20.67
C ARG A 189 19.83 -25.96 -20.38
N PRO A 190 18.61 -26.33 -20.84
CA PRO A 190 17.99 -27.61 -20.43
C PRO A 190 18.75 -28.88 -20.83
N ARG A 191 19.53 -28.84 -21.93
CA ARG A 191 20.15 -30.07 -22.51
C ARG A 191 21.66 -29.97 -22.65
N ALA A 192 22.24 -28.79 -22.73
CA ALA A 192 23.66 -28.59 -23.08
C ALA A 192 24.54 -28.23 -21.87
N GLY A 193 23.95 -28.08 -20.69
CA GLY A 193 24.63 -27.55 -19.52
C GLY A 193 25.00 -26.06 -19.68
N GLY A 194 25.30 -25.39 -18.57
CA GLY A 194 25.66 -23.98 -18.57
C GLY A 194 24.43 -23.02 -18.60
N TYR A 195 24.67 -21.76 -18.97
CA TYR A 195 23.71 -20.70 -18.84
C TYR A 195 23.45 -20.02 -20.18
N TYR A 196 22.31 -19.32 -20.30
CA TYR A 196 21.98 -18.44 -21.40
C TYR A 196 21.32 -17.15 -20.91
N ASP A 197 21.48 -16.05 -21.65
CA ASP A 197 20.95 -14.74 -21.32
C ASP A 197 19.42 -14.70 -21.54
N ARG A 198 18.68 -14.24 -20.53
CA ARG A 198 17.23 -14.07 -20.67
C ARG A 198 16.86 -12.83 -21.49
N ASN A 199 17.63 -11.78 -21.38
CA ASN A 199 17.46 -10.57 -22.20
C ASN A 199 18.36 -10.68 -23.42
N ARG A 200 17.78 -10.69 -24.61
CA ARG A 200 18.45 -10.69 -25.91
C ARG A 200 17.70 -9.76 -26.84
N ASP A 201 18.44 -8.97 -27.64
CA ASP A 201 17.91 -7.92 -28.50
C ASP A 201 16.92 -7.01 -27.78
N ARG A 202 17.30 -6.53 -26.57
CA ARG A 202 16.42 -5.74 -25.71
C ARG A 202 17.11 -4.48 -25.22
N LEU A 203 16.38 -3.38 -25.27
CA LEU A 203 16.73 -2.19 -24.47
C LEU A 203 16.39 -2.48 -23.01
N VAL A 204 17.38 -2.30 -22.13
CA VAL A 204 17.28 -2.61 -20.70
C VAL A 204 17.16 -1.32 -19.91
N CYS A 205 16.10 -1.21 -19.13
CA CYS A 205 15.80 -0.09 -18.25
C CYS A 205 15.99 -0.56 -16.79
N PRO A 206 17.04 -0.14 -16.09
CA PRO A 206 17.22 -0.43 -14.67
C PRO A 206 16.12 0.21 -13.83
N VAL A 207 15.64 -0.53 -12.84
CA VAL A 207 14.71 -0.03 -11.84
C VAL A 207 15.52 0.43 -10.64
N VAL A 208 15.59 1.76 -10.45
CA VAL A 208 16.38 2.40 -9.41
C VAL A 208 15.44 2.89 -8.30
N VAL A 209 15.77 2.57 -7.05
CA VAL A 209 15.04 3.09 -5.88
C VAL A 209 15.67 4.40 -5.38
N PRO A 210 14.97 5.20 -4.55
CA PRO A 210 15.47 6.50 -4.07
C PRO A 210 16.84 6.50 -3.40
N GLY A 211 17.32 5.35 -2.93
CA GLY A 211 18.70 5.17 -2.41
C GLY A 211 19.76 4.97 -3.49
N GLY A 212 19.42 5.03 -4.78
CA GLY A 212 20.34 4.79 -5.89
C GLY A 212 20.63 3.32 -6.19
N GLU A 213 20.07 2.39 -5.42
CA GLU A 213 20.23 0.95 -5.62
C GLU A 213 19.43 0.49 -6.85
N ILE A 214 20.03 -0.38 -7.67
CA ILE A 214 19.39 -1.03 -8.81
C ILE A 214 18.77 -2.33 -8.33
N VAL A 215 17.46 -2.37 -8.25
CA VAL A 215 16.72 -3.51 -7.67
C VAL A 215 16.29 -4.55 -8.70
N GLY A 216 16.28 -4.20 -9.99
CA GLY A 216 15.90 -5.08 -11.08
C GLY A 216 15.84 -4.34 -12.41
N PHE A 217 15.20 -4.95 -13.39
CA PHE A 217 15.15 -4.44 -14.76
C PHE A 217 13.76 -4.58 -15.37
N SER A 218 13.46 -3.67 -16.29
CA SER A 218 12.41 -3.83 -17.29
C SER A 218 13.06 -3.73 -18.66
N SER A 219 12.86 -4.72 -19.51
CA SER A 219 13.53 -4.77 -20.82
C SER A 219 12.52 -4.85 -21.95
N ARG A 220 12.73 -4.03 -22.99
CA ARG A 220 11.87 -3.92 -24.17
C ARG A 220 12.55 -4.52 -25.40
N LEU A 221 11.85 -5.35 -26.14
CA LEU A 221 12.32 -5.89 -27.41
C LEU A 221 12.56 -4.75 -28.42
N VAL A 222 13.72 -4.78 -29.08
CA VAL A 222 14.17 -3.74 -30.05
C VAL A 222 13.85 -4.13 -31.47
N GLY A 223 14.23 -5.35 -31.87
CA GLY A 223 14.01 -5.89 -33.22
C GLY A 223 12.72 -6.68 -33.33
N VAL A 224 12.59 -7.39 -34.44
CA VAL A 224 11.54 -8.38 -34.70
C VAL A 224 12.13 -9.74 -34.34
N ALA A 225 11.87 -10.21 -33.13
CA ALA A 225 12.32 -11.54 -32.77
C ALA A 225 11.53 -12.62 -33.52
N ALA A 226 12.22 -13.68 -33.94
CA ALA A 226 11.54 -14.84 -34.49
C ALA A 226 10.56 -15.44 -33.48
N PRO A 227 9.40 -15.92 -33.91
CA PRO A 227 8.47 -16.65 -33.03
C PRO A 227 9.17 -17.79 -32.30
N ALA A 228 8.75 -18.06 -31.08
CA ALA A 228 9.24 -19.23 -30.35
C ALA A 228 8.86 -20.53 -31.06
N PRO A 229 9.52 -21.69 -30.78
CA PRO A 229 9.22 -22.96 -31.43
C PRO A 229 7.76 -23.42 -31.31
N ASP A 230 7.01 -22.90 -30.33
CA ASP A 230 5.57 -23.10 -30.13
C ASP A 230 4.69 -22.10 -30.91
N GLY A 231 5.29 -21.23 -31.73
CA GLY A 231 4.61 -20.21 -32.52
C GLY A 231 4.23 -18.97 -31.74
N SER A 232 4.56 -18.87 -30.45
CA SER A 232 4.29 -17.67 -29.64
C SER A 232 5.25 -16.52 -29.99
N GLU A 233 4.71 -15.29 -30.05
CA GLU A 233 5.56 -14.12 -30.17
C GLU A 233 6.29 -13.83 -28.85
N PRO A 234 7.57 -13.46 -28.90
CA PRO A 234 8.29 -13.09 -27.70
C PRO A 234 7.66 -11.85 -27.07
N PRO A 235 7.53 -11.82 -25.74
CA PRO A 235 6.86 -10.72 -25.05
C PRO A 235 7.58 -9.39 -25.32
N LYS A 236 6.80 -8.35 -25.63
CA LYS A 236 7.30 -7.00 -25.89
C LYS A 236 8.11 -6.46 -24.72
N TYR A 237 7.70 -6.76 -23.49
CA TYR A 237 8.41 -6.42 -22.25
C TYR A 237 8.71 -7.66 -21.41
N ILE A 238 9.90 -7.68 -20.82
CA ILE A 238 10.28 -8.64 -19.78
C ILE A 238 10.72 -7.85 -18.54
N ASN A 239 10.13 -8.17 -17.39
CA ASN A 239 10.54 -7.61 -16.11
C ASN A 239 11.31 -8.66 -15.29
N SER A 240 12.16 -8.19 -14.37
CA SER A 240 12.79 -9.06 -13.37
C SER A 240 11.73 -9.88 -12.62
N PRO A 241 12.02 -11.12 -12.22
CA PRO A 241 11.16 -11.92 -11.35
C PRO A 241 11.09 -11.30 -9.94
N GLU A 242 10.07 -11.69 -9.16
CA GLU A 242 9.99 -11.33 -7.76
C GLU A 242 11.21 -11.86 -6.99
N SER A 243 11.77 -11.01 -6.11
CA SER A 243 12.94 -11.37 -5.29
C SER A 243 12.94 -10.59 -3.97
N ALA A 244 13.96 -10.79 -3.14
CA ALA A 244 14.12 -10.02 -1.90
C ALA A 244 14.33 -8.52 -2.16
N VAL A 245 14.85 -8.13 -3.34
CA VAL A 245 15.11 -6.75 -3.73
C VAL A 245 14.09 -6.18 -4.71
N TYR A 246 13.35 -7.02 -5.43
CA TYR A 246 12.43 -6.60 -6.48
C TYR A 246 11.01 -7.11 -6.22
N LYS A 247 10.09 -6.20 -5.89
CA LYS A 247 8.67 -6.49 -5.69
C LYS A 247 7.84 -5.54 -6.54
N LYS A 248 7.33 -6.03 -7.69
CA LYS A 248 6.60 -5.22 -8.69
C LYS A 248 5.48 -4.39 -8.07
N GLY A 249 4.72 -4.98 -7.16
CA GLY A 249 3.62 -4.30 -6.51
C GLY A 249 4.02 -3.18 -5.55
N LYS A 250 5.32 -2.98 -5.29
CA LYS A 250 5.83 -1.92 -4.39
C LYS A 250 6.73 -0.92 -5.09
N LEU A 251 7.14 -1.21 -6.32
CA LEU A 251 8.10 -0.42 -7.07
C LEU A 251 7.39 0.41 -8.16
N LEU A 252 7.91 1.59 -8.40
CA LEU A 252 7.54 2.46 -9.51
C LEU A 252 8.78 2.79 -10.32
N PHE A 253 8.67 2.68 -11.65
CA PHE A 253 9.74 3.12 -12.56
C PHE A 253 9.87 4.63 -12.55
N GLY A 254 11.08 5.14 -12.53
CA GLY A 254 11.36 6.58 -12.50
C GLY A 254 11.27 7.22 -11.11
N LEU A 255 10.94 6.46 -10.04
CA LEU A 255 10.74 7.04 -8.71
C LEU A 255 11.99 7.73 -8.15
N ALA A 256 13.17 7.15 -8.35
CA ALA A 256 14.43 7.75 -7.93
C ALA A 256 14.67 9.11 -8.61
N GLN A 257 14.39 9.18 -9.92
CA GLN A 257 14.56 10.37 -10.74
C GLN A 257 13.50 11.44 -10.48
N ALA A 258 12.28 11.03 -10.05
CA ALA A 258 11.13 11.90 -9.86
C ALA A 258 11.00 12.49 -8.45
N ARG A 259 11.68 11.90 -7.46
CA ARG A 259 11.48 12.19 -6.03
C ARG A 259 11.57 13.68 -5.68
N GLU A 260 12.61 14.36 -6.17
CA GLU A 260 12.84 15.79 -5.88
C GLU A 260 11.76 16.68 -6.51
N ALA A 261 11.40 16.38 -7.77
CA ALA A 261 10.35 17.11 -8.47
C ALA A 261 8.97 16.89 -7.82
N MET A 262 8.65 15.68 -7.39
CA MET A 262 7.43 15.39 -6.63
C MET A 262 7.34 16.20 -5.35
N HIS A 263 8.43 16.31 -4.61
CA HIS A 263 8.46 17.10 -3.38
C HIS A 263 8.28 18.59 -3.66
N THR A 264 8.93 19.12 -4.69
CA THR A 264 8.89 20.54 -5.07
C THR A 264 7.54 20.93 -5.65
N GLN A 265 6.98 20.11 -6.55
CA GLN A 265 5.71 20.38 -7.23
C GLN A 265 4.50 19.87 -6.45
N LYS A 266 4.73 19.14 -5.34
CA LYS A 266 3.70 18.55 -4.47
C LYS A 266 2.70 17.68 -5.23
N ARG A 267 3.16 17.05 -6.30
CA ARG A 267 2.37 16.12 -7.12
C ARG A 267 3.25 15.02 -7.71
N ALA A 268 2.64 13.86 -7.98
CA ALA A 268 3.18 12.81 -8.83
C ALA A 268 2.30 12.67 -10.07
N VAL A 269 2.90 12.49 -11.24
CA VAL A 269 2.16 12.16 -12.46
C VAL A 269 2.37 10.68 -12.76
N LEU A 270 1.27 9.94 -12.87
CA LEU A 270 1.28 8.49 -13.08
C LEU A 270 0.88 8.15 -14.51
N VAL A 271 1.78 7.48 -15.23
CA VAL A 271 1.60 7.02 -16.62
C VAL A 271 1.65 5.49 -16.70
N GLU A 272 1.40 4.90 -17.88
CA GLU A 272 1.32 3.45 -18.03
C GLU A 272 2.66 2.77 -18.22
N GLY A 273 3.56 3.37 -18.98
CA GLY A 273 4.78 2.72 -19.47
C GLY A 273 6.08 3.39 -19.07
N ASN A 274 7.16 2.60 -19.10
CA ASN A 274 8.50 3.10 -18.78
C ASN A 274 8.99 4.12 -19.82
N PHE A 275 8.60 3.96 -21.09
CA PHE A 275 9.00 4.91 -22.15
C PHE A 275 8.29 6.23 -22.00
N ASP A 276 7.02 6.25 -21.56
CA ASP A 276 6.32 7.49 -21.25
C ASP A 276 7.06 8.26 -20.13
N VAL A 277 7.53 7.55 -19.09
CA VAL A 277 8.36 8.19 -18.06
C VAL A 277 9.62 8.79 -18.64
N ILE A 278 10.37 8.06 -19.48
CA ILE A 278 11.66 8.49 -20.02
C ILE A 278 11.47 9.74 -20.91
N THR A 279 10.50 9.70 -21.82
CA THR A 279 10.25 10.79 -22.78
C THR A 279 9.64 12.01 -22.12
N LEU A 280 8.76 11.82 -21.16
CA LEU A 280 8.18 12.91 -20.38
C LEU A 280 9.22 13.59 -19.47
N HIS A 281 10.11 12.83 -18.84
CA HIS A 281 11.26 13.43 -18.13
C HIS A 281 12.15 14.26 -19.04
N GLN A 282 12.39 13.80 -20.26
CA GLN A 282 13.14 14.56 -21.26
C GLN A 282 12.43 15.86 -21.65
N ALA A 283 11.10 15.85 -21.69
CA ALA A 283 10.27 17.03 -21.98
C ALA A 283 10.05 17.95 -20.78
N GLY A 284 10.71 17.68 -19.64
CA GLY A 284 10.66 18.52 -18.45
C GLY A 284 9.55 18.17 -17.44
N PHE A 285 8.82 17.06 -17.64
CA PHE A 285 7.86 16.53 -16.66
C PHE A 285 8.59 15.55 -15.73
N THR A 286 9.36 16.07 -14.80
CA THR A 286 10.29 15.27 -14.00
C THR A 286 9.65 14.59 -12.79
N GLU A 287 8.38 14.85 -12.51
CA GLU A 287 7.57 14.21 -11.45
C GLU A 287 6.82 12.94 -11.91
N VAL A 288 7.12 12.44 -13.13
CA VAL A 288 6.42 11.31 -13.77
C VAL A 288 6.99 9.97 -13.32
N VAL A 289 6.10 9.01 -13.05
CA VAL A 289 6.42 7.60 -12.71
C VAL A 289 5.43 6.64 -13.35
N ALA A 290 5.80 5.36 -13.43
CA ALA A 290 4.91 4.31 -13.93
C ALA A 290 4.98 3.02 -13.08
N PRO A 291 3.91 2.20 -13.02
CA PRO A 291 3.97 0.83 -12.56
C PRO A 291 4.85 -0.04 -13.48
N LEU A 292 5.30 -1.19 -13.00
CA LEU A 292 6.21 -2.08 -13.74
C LEU A 292 5.46 -3.20 -14.46
N GLY A 293 4.64 -2.85 -15.47
CA GLY A 293 3.90 -3.80 -16.28
C GLY A 293 2.83 -4.58 -15.48
N THR A 294 2.29 -3.95 -14.47
CA THR A 294 1.15 -4.43 -13.67
C THR A 294 0.16 -3.29 -13.47
N ALA A 295 -1.08 -3.60 -13.15
CA ALA A 295 -1.99 -2.59 -12.65
C ALA A 295 -1.43 -1.93 -11.38
N LEU A 296 -1.79 -0.66 -11.14
CA LEU A 296 -1.44 0.08 -9.93
C LEU A 296 -1.90 -0.70 -8.68
N THR A 297 -1.13 -0.61 -7.60
CA THR A 297 -1.42 -1.29 -6.33
C THR A 297 -1.56 -0.30 -5.18
N ILE A 298 -2.20 -0.74 -4.09
CA ILE A 298 -2.32 0.02 -2.84
C ILE A 298 -0.94 0.39 -2.26
N ASP A 299 0.02 -0.54 -2.32
CA ASP A 299 1.38 -0.28 -1.83
C ASP A 299 2.06 0.86 -2.62
N GLN A 300 1.90 0.88 -3.95
CA GLN A 300 2.45 1.95 -4.81
C GLN A 300 1.78 3.30 -4.53
N VAL A 301 0.45 3.35 -4.37
CA VAL A 301 -0.26 4.57 -3.95
C VAL A 301 0.24 5.04 -2.58
N THR A 302 0.45 4.13 -1.65
CA THR A 302 0.98 4.44 -0.31
C THR A 302 2.38 5.03 -0.38
N VAL A 303 3.24 4.54 -1.29
CA VAL A 303 4.58 5.12 -1.52
C VAL A 303 4.46 6.55 -2.04
N LEU A 304 3.60 6.80 -3.03
CA LEU A 304 3.38 8.14 -3.59
C LEU A 304 2.84 9.12 -2.53
N LYS A 305 1.87 8.71 -1.73
CA LYS A 305 1.30 9.54 -0.64
C LYS A 305 2.33 10.01 0.40
N ARG A 306 3.44 9.29 0.57
CA ARG A 306 4.52 9.70 1.47
C ARG A 306 5.42 10.76 0.86
N LEU A 307 5.43 10.88 -0.46
CA LEU A 307 6.33 11.75 -1.22
C LEU A 307 5.63 13.02 -1.71
N THR A 308 4.31 13.00 -1.88
CA THR A 308 3.55 14.09 -2.47
C THR A 308 2.13 14.17 -1.93
N GLU A 309 1.49 15.32 -2.11
CA GLU A 309 0.12 15.58 -1.68
C GLU A 309 -0.90 15.06 -2.71
N ARG A 310 -0.56 15.11 -4.02
CA ARG A 310 -1.49 14.85 -5.13
C ARG A 310 -0.95 13.81 -6.11
N ILE A 311 -1.82 12.99 -6.64
CA ILE A 311 -1.52 12.01 -7.71
C ILE A 311 -2.34 12.39 -8.92
N VAL A 312 -1.68 12.73 -10.02
CA VAL A 312 -2.30 13.03 -11.31
C VAL A 312 -2.23 11.80 -12.20
N LEU A 313 -3.36 11.25 -12.60
CA LEU A 313 -3.44 10.12 -13.54
C LEU A 313 -3.37 10.66 -14.96
N LEU A 314 -2.39 10.21 -15.72
CA LEU A 314 -2.14 10.57 -17.13
C LEU A 314 -1.98 9.28 -17.93
N TYR A 315 -3.07 8.54 -18.11
CA TYR A 315 -3.11 7.28 -18.85
C TYR A 315 -3.56 7.49 -20.29
N ASP A 316 -3.33 6.48 -21.12
CA ASP A 316 -3.67 6.51 -22.55
C ASP A 316 -5.15 6.78 -22.79
N GLY A 317 -5.47 7.48 -23.87
CA GLY A 317 -6.85 7.83 -24.23
C GLY A 317 -7.70 6.66 -24.75
N ASP A 318 -7.18 5.43 -24.77
CA ASP A 318 -7.83 4.24 -25.27
C ASP A 318 -8.72 3.54 -24.21
N ARG A 319 -9.31 2.39 -24.59
CA ARG A 319 -10.18 1.61 -23.70
C ARG A 319 -9.41 0.97 -22.54
N ALA A 320 -8.14 0.62 -22.74
CA ALA A 320 -7.31 0.00 -21.70
C ALA A 320 -6.90 1.05 -20.65
N GLY A 321 -6.42 2.22 -21.11
CA GLY A 321 -6.08 3.34 -20.25
C GLY A 321 -7.29 3.87 -19.45
N TYR A 322 -8.50 3.86 -20.05
CA TYR A 322 -9.71 4.17 -19.30
C TYR A 322 -9.93 3.19 -18.13
N LYS A 323 -9.78 1.88 -18.37
CA LYS A 323 -9.94 0.89 -17.30
C LYS A 323 -8.86 1.07 -16.23
N ALA A 324 -7.63 1.35 -16.65
CA ALA A 324 -6.51 1.63 -15.74
C ALA A 324 -6.79 2.88 -14.90
N THR A 325 -7.30 3.97 -15.51
CA THR A 325 -7.71 5.20 -14.81
C THR A 325 -8.76 4.91 -13.74
N MET A 326 -9.83 4.18 -14.10
CA MET A 326 -10.91 3.85 -13.15
C MET A 326 -10.42 2.98 -11.98
N HIS A 327 -9.52 2.03 -12.27
CA HIS A 327 -8.91 1.20 -11.24
C HIS A 327 -8.00 2.03 -10.31
N ALA A 328 -7.12 2.85 -10.88
CA ALA A 328 -6.22 3.71 -10.12
C ALA A 328 -6.99 4.71 -9.24
N LEU A 329 -8.04 5.32 -9.78
CA LEU A 329 -8.92 6.23 -9.06
C LEU A 329 -9.57 5.55 -7.86
N GLN A 330 -10.09 4.33 -8.03
CA GLN A 330 -10.67 3.55 -6.95
C GLN A 330 -9.65 3.30 -5.83
N LEU A 331 -8.42 2.87 -6.16
CA LEU A 331 -7.35 2.63 -5.17
C LEU A 331 -6.94 3.92 -4.44
N CYS A 332 -6.84 5.05 -5.15
CA CYS A 332 -6.54 6.34 -4.55
C CYS A 332 -7.62 6.77 -3.56
N VAL A 333 -8.91 6.58 -3.92
CA VAL A 333 -10.04 6.87 -3.04
C VAL A 333 -10.02 5.96 -1.79
N GLU A 334 -9.80 4.67 -1.95
CA GLU A 334 -9.70 3.70 -0.83
C GLU A 334 -8.56 4.03 0.14
N THR A 335 -7.47 4.57 -0.37
CA THR A 335 -6.30 4.96 0.43
C THR A 335 -6.36 6.40 0.92
N ASP A 336 -7.45 7.12 0.68
CA ASP A 336 -7.60 8.55 1.00
C ASP A 336 -6.49 9.43 0.39
N ALA A 337 -6.06 9.12 -0.85
CA ALA A 337 -5.15 9.96 -1.62
C ALA A 337 -5.94 11.04 -2.37
N GLU A 338 -5.35 12.24 -2.51
CA GLU A 338 -5.87 13.24 -3.43
C GLU A 338 -5.51 12.84 -4.85
N VAL A 339 -6.52 12.52 -5.65
CA VAL A 339 -6.34 12.05 -7.02
C VAL A 339 -6.99 13.02 -8.00
N LEU A 340 -6.23 13.36 -9.03
CA LEU A 340 -6.64 14.16 -10.17
C LEU A 340 -6.51 13.33 -11.45
N VAL A 341 -7.27 13.67 -12.49
CA VAL A 341 -7.19 13.01 -13.80
C VAL A 341 -6.88 14.09 -14.84
N ALA A 342 -5.77 13.94 -15.54
CA ALA A 342 -5.41 14.82 -16.63
C ALA A 342 -6.35 14.59 -17.83
N SER A 343 -7.03 15.65 -18.28
CA SER A 343 -7.98 15.64 -19.37
C SER A 343 -7.83 16.89 -20.23
N ARG A 344 -8.23 16.81 -21.52
CA ARG A 344 -8.17 17.99 -22.39
C ARG A 344 -9.08 19.12 -21.89
N PRO A 345 -8.58 20.38 -21.88
CA PRO A 345 -9.41 21.53 -21.58
C PRO A 345 -10.63 21.62 -22.54
N GLY A 346 -11.80 21.84 -21.97
CA GLY A 346 -13.03 22.13 -22.73
C GLY A 346 -13.96 20.95 -23.02
N HIS A 347 -13.58 19.72 -22.83
CA HIS A 347 -14.42 18.54 -23.13
C HIS A 347 -15.20 17.99 -21.92
N ALA A 348 -14.85 18.40 -20.71
CA ALA A 348 -15.46 17.89 -19.48
C ALA A 348 -16.97 18.23 -19.33
N ARG A 349 -17.44 19.32 -19.96
CA ARG A 349 -18.84 19.78 -19.87
C ARG A 349 -19.73 19.33 -21.00
N SER A 350 -19.22 18.73 -22.07
CA SER A 350 -19.97 18.36 -23.27
C SER A 350 -20.38 16.88 -23.38
N GLY A 351 -20.44 16.16 -22.25
CA GLY A 351 -20.97 14.79 -22.19
C GLY A 351 -20.07 13.68 -22.74
N GLY A 352 -18.84 14.03 -23.10
CA GLY A 352 -17.75 13.09 -23.36
C GLY A 352 -16.60 13.54 -22.50
N ALA A 353 -16.23 12.77 -21.47
CA ALA A 353 -15.09 13.10 -20.65
C ALA A 353 -13.89 13.29 -21.58
N GLY A 354 -13.28 14.45 -21.45
CA GLY A 354 -12.17 14.87 -22.29
C GLY A 354 -10.94 14.03 -22.03
N ARG A 355 -10.96 12.83 -22.55
CA ARG A 355 -9.72 12.07 -22.74
C ARG A 355 -8.78 12.90 -23.59
N LEU A 356 -7.49 12.68 -23.47
CA LEU A 356 -6.58 13.02 -24.54
C LEU A 356 -7.14 12.32 -25.78
N SER A 357 -8.10 12.99 -26.49
CA SER A 357 -8.97 12.35 -27.47
C SER A 357 -8.19 11.98 -28.72
N GLY A 358 -8.39 10.77 -29.19
CA GLY A 358 -7.80 10.26 -30.41
C GLY A 358 -6.86 9.08 -30.22
N GLY A 359 -6.77 8.47 -29.02
CA GLY A 359 -5.88 7.32 -28.78
C GLY A 359 -4.39 7.67 -28.79
N VAL A 360 -4.06 8.97 -28.66
CA VAL A 360 -2.67 9.45 -28.61
C VAL A 360 -2.16 9.23 -27.20
N ASP A 361 -1.09 8.45 -27.09
CA ASP A 361 -0.36 8.28 -25.84
C ASP A 361 0.44 9.55 -25.48
N PRO A 362 0.80 9.76 -24.19
CA PRO A 362 1.55 10.94 -23.75
C PRO A 362 2.91 11.10 -24.46
N ASP A 363 3.59 9.99 -24.74
CA ASP A 363 4.88 9.92 -25.47
C ASP A 363 4.72 10.49 -26.88
N SER A 364 3.74 9.99 -27.64
CA SER A 364 3.46 10.46 -29.01
C SER A 364 3.03 11.92 -29.05
N LEU A 365 2.27 12.40 -28.05
CA LEU A 365 1.85 13.79 -27.97
C LEU A 365 3.06 14.73 -27.83
N VAL A 366 4.00 14.39 -26.93
CA VAL A 366 5.21 15.18 -26.70
C VAL A 366 6.12 15.11 -27.91
N ALA A 367 6.33 13.96 -28.54
CA ALA A 367 7.10 13.78 -29.75
C ALA A 367 6.55 14.62 -30.92
N GLY A 368 5.23 14.83 -30.98
CA GLY A 368 4.53 15.69 -31.94
C GLY A 368 4.55 17.19 -31.60
N GLY A 369 5.34 17.63 -30.59
CA GLY A 369 5.42 19.04 -30.17
C GLY A 369 4.29 19.51 -29.25
N GLY A 370 3.47 18.59 -28.71
CA GLY A 370 2.33 18.89 -27.84
C GLY A 370 2.69 19.01 -26.34
N ALA A 371 3.93 19.27 -25.96
CA ALA A 371 4.34 19.36 -24.57
C ALA A 371 3.56 20.41 -23.76
N GLU A 372 3.26 21.58 -24.36
CA GLU A 372 2.49 22.63 -23.67
C GLU A 372 1.01 22.22 -23.47
N LEU A 373 0.40 21.51 -24.41
CA LEU A 373 -0.94 20.96 -24.25
C LEU A 373 -1.00 19.92 -23.13
N LEU A 374 0.06 19.12 -23.01
CA LEU A 374 0.17 18.15 -21.93
C LEU A 374 0.37 18.84 -20.58
N ARG A 375 1.16 19.90 -20.52
CA ARG A 375 1.37 20.71 -19.32
C ARG A 375 0.04 21.32 -18.84
N GLU A 376 -0.71 21.94 -19.77
CA GLU A 376 -2.03 22.46 -19.47
C GLU A 376 -2.99 21.38 -18.96
N ALA A 377 -2.99 20.19 -19.57
CA ALA A 377 -3.82 19.06 -19.14
C ALA A 377 -3.46 18.57 -17.74
N VAL A 378 -2.17 18.53 -17.38
CA VAL A 378 -1.69 18.15 -16.04
C VAL A 378 -2.01 19.24 -15.02
N ASP A 379 -1.79 20.52 -15.35
CA ASP A 379 -2.02 21.64 -14.43
C ASP A 379 -3.50 21.92 -14.17
N ARG A 380 -4.38 21.61 -15.16
CA ARG A 380 -5.83 21.72 -15.05
C ARG A 380 -6.53 20.39 -14.87
N ALA A 381 -5.83 19.40 -14.33
CA ALA A 381 -6.37 18.08 -14.07
C ALA A 381 -7.62 18.16 -13.17
N LEU A 382 -8.66 17.40 -13.55
CA LEU A 382 -9.94 17.35 -12.82
C LEU A 382 -9.81 16.53 -11.54
N GLY A 383 -10.59 16.88 -10.52
CA GLY A 383 -10.77 16.01 -9.36
C GLY A 383 -11.23 14.61 -9.77
N GLY A 384 -10.61 13.56 -9.20
CA GLY A 384 -10.91 12.18 -9.63
C GLY A 384 -12.38 11.80 -9.47
N ILE A 385 -13.05 12.25 -8.42
CA ILE A 385 -14.50 12.01 -8.22
C ILE A 385 -15.34 12.79 -9.24
N GLU A 386 -14.95 14.04 -9.54
CA GLU A 386 -15.60 14.86 -10.56
C GLU A 386 -15.47 14.21 -11.94
N PHE A 387 -14.26 13.76 -12.29
CA PHE A 387 -14.02 13.01 -13.54
C PHE A 387 -14.89 11.74 -13.60
N PHE A 388 -14.95 10.97 -12.51
CA PHE A 388 -15.79 9.77 -12.42
C PHE A 388 -17.27 10.12 -12.67
N ALA A 389 -17.76 11.17 -12.00
CA ALA A 389 -19.13 11.62 -12.14
C ALA A 389 -19.47 11.97 -13.60
N PHE A 390 -18.64 12.75 -14.28
CA PHE A 390 -18.83 13.10 -15.68
C PHE A 390 -18.85 11.86 -16.60
N GLU A 391 -17.95 10.89 -16.35
CA GLU A 391 -17.85 9.67 -17.14
C GLU A 391 -19.11 8.78 -17.02
N VAL A 392 -19.58 8.53 -15.81
CA VAL A 392 -20.75 7.68 -15.60
C VAL A 392 -22.05 8.38 -15.98
N TRP A 393 -22.14 9.69 -15.74
CA TRP A 393 -23.30 10.51 -16.08
C TRP A 393 -23.45 10.74 -17.58
N GLY A 394 -22.34 11.02 -18.27
CA GLY A 394 -22.32 11.17 -19.72
C GLY A 394 -22.75 9.89 -20.45
N LYS A 395 -22.35 8.71 -19.95
CA LYS A 395 -22.78 7.42 -20.50
C LYS A 395 -24.26 7.10 -20.24
N ALA A 396 -24.82 7.63 -19.15
CA ALA A 396 -26.24 7.42 -18.83
C ALA A 396 -27.19 8.11 -19.78
N GLY A 397 -26.76 9.19 -20.43
CA GLY A 397 -27.60 9.99 -21.36
C GLY A 397 -28.69 10.81 -20.66
N ALA A 398 -29.13 11.90 -21.31
CA ALA A 398 -30.04 12.86 -20.68
C ALA A 398 -31.46 12.30 -20.41
N ASN A 399 -31.92 11.37 -21.21
CA ASN A 399 -33.31 10.92 -21.22
C ASN A 399 -33.54 9.54 -20.60
N ASN A 400 -32.55 8.96 -19.90
CA ASN A 400 -32.66 7.63 -19.32
C ASN A 400 -32.54 7.68 -17.77
N SER A 401 -33.69 7.80 -17.12
CA SER A 401 -33.76 7.90 -15.65
C SER A 401 -33.15 6.69 -14.92
N ASP A 402 -33.32 5.47 -15.45
CA ASP A 402 -32.76 4.25 -14.84
C ASP A 402 -31.24 4.19 -15.01
N ALA A 403 -30.69 4.62 -16.11
CA ALA A 403 -29.26 4.71 -16.32
C ALA A 403 -28.64 5.80 -15.44
N ARG A 404 -29.32 6.92 -15.26
CA ARG A 404 -28.93 8.00 -14.34
C ARG A 404 -28.95 7.56 -12.89
N ALA A 405 -30.00 6.84 -12.47
CA ALA A 405 -30.06 6.27 -11.12
C ALA A 405 -28.87 5.32 -10.85
N ARG A 406 -28.57 4.42 -11.81
CA ARG A 406 -27.40 3.52 -11.71
C ARG A 406 -26.08 4.27 -11.67
N ALA A 407 -25.91 5.31 -12.47
CA ALA A 407 -24.71 6.14 -12.45
C ALA A 407 -24.50 6.83 -11.10
N LEU A 408 -25.56 7.31 -10.48
CA LEU A 408 -25.52 7.91 -9.14
C LEU A 408 -25.18 6.86 -8.06
N GLU A 409 -25.73 5.65 -8.16
CA GLU A 409 -25.39 4.54 -7.27
C GLU A 409 -23.93 4.10 -7.41
N ASP A 410 -23.39 4.08 -8.65
CA ASP A 410 -21.98 3.78 -8.90
C ASP A 410 -21.06 4.82 -8.23
N ALA A 411 -21.41 6.12 -8.39
CA ALA A 411 -20.69 7.20 -7.72
C ALA A 411 -20.80 7.10 -6.19
N ALA A 412 -21.99 6.76 -5.67
CA ALA A 412 -22.22 6.57 -4.25
C ALA A 412 -21.37 5.41 -3.68
N ARG A 413 -21.27 4.28 -4.40
CA ARG A 413 -20.43 3.15 -4.03
C ARG A 413 -18.94 3.51 -3.97
N LEU A 414 -18.46 4.32 -4.90
CA LEU A 414 -17.07 4.79 -4.87
C LEU A 414 -16.81 5.69 -3.66
N VAL A 415 -17.69 6.67 -3.41
CA VAL A 415 -17.55 7.65 -2.31
C VAL A 415 -17.72 6.98 -0.95
N ALA A 416 -18.54 5.94 -0.84
CA ALA A 416 -18.72 5.17 0.41
C ALA A 416 -17.41 4.56 0.93
N LYS A 417 -16.39 4.35 0.07
CA LYS A 417 -15.06 3.85 0.44
C LYS A 417 -14.20 4.88 1.17
N ILE A 418 -14.56 6.16 1.13
CA ILE A 418 -13.85 7.23 1.85
C ILE A 418 -14.18 7.13 3.33
N ALA A 419 -13.16 6.96 4.16
CA ALA A 419 -13.35 6.79 5.61
C ALA A 419 -13.82 8.08 6.30
N ASN A 420 -13.34 9.26 5.83
CA ASN A 420 -13.64 10.56 6.45
C ASN A 420 -15.06 11.03 6.09
N PRO A 421 -16.00 11.16 7.07
CA PRO A 421 -17.37 11.56 6.82
C PRO A 421 -17.50 13.00 6.32
N VAL A 422 -16.64 13.91 6.79
CA VAL A 422 -16.65 15.32 6.34
C VAL A 422 -16.24 15.41 4.87
N LYS A 423 -15.21 14.67 4.48
CA LYS A 423 -14.77 14.58 3.07
C LYS A 423 -15.88 13.99 2.18
N ARG A 424 -16.61 12.97 2.67
CA ARG A 424 -17.77 12.41 1.94
C ARG A 424 -18.87 13.43 1.71
N ASP A 425 -19.18 14.27 2.70
CA ASP A 425 -20.23 15.29 2.59
C ASP A 425 -19.82 16.42 1.63
N LEU A 426 -18.56 16.86 1.67
CA LEU A 426 -18.03 17.83 0.69
C LEU A 426 -18.08 17.28 -0.74
N ILE A 427 -17.72 16.01 -0.91
CA ILE A 427 -17.79 15.31 -2.21
C ILE A 427 -19.24 15.16 -2.69
N ALA A 428 -20.22 15.03 -1.79
CA ALA A 428 -21.63 15.03 -2.17
C ALA A 428 -22.02 16.33 -2.90
N GLY A 429 -21.50 17.46 -2.46
CA GLY A 429 -21.68 18.75 -3.14
C GLY A 429 -21.04 18.75 -4.54
N THR A 430 -19.83 18.23 -4.68
CA THR A 430 -19.15 18.10 -5.98
C THR A 430 -19.95 17.21 -6.94
N LEU A 431 -20.44 16.05 -6.46
CA LEU A 431 -21.27 15.15 -7.25
C LEU A 431 -22.60 15.80 -7.69
N ALA A 432 -23.26 16.52 -6.77
CA ALA A 432 -24.50 17.24 -7.05
C ALA A 432 -24.33 18.23 -8.22
N THR A 433 -23.23 19.00 -8.16
CA THR A 433 -22.90 19.97 -9.22
C THR A 433 -22.49 19.27 -10.52
N ALA A 434 -21.65 18.23 -10.47
CA ALA A 434 -21.14 17.53 -11.65
C ALA A 434 -22.23 16.75 -12.41
N MET A 435 -23.21 16.21 -11.66
CA MET A 435 -24.31 15.42 -12.23
C MET A 435 -25.59 16.21 -12.47
N ASP A 436 -25.63 17.49 -12.13
CA ASP A 436 -26.82 18.35 -12.17
C ASP A 436 -28.01 17.67 -11.46
N VAL A 437 -27.82 17.29 -10.21
CA VAL A 437 -28.80 16.59 -9.36
C VAL A 437 -28.87 17.31 -8.01
N ASP A 438 -30.07 17.33 -7.41
CA ASP A 438 -30.25 17.91 -6.09
C ASP A 438 -29.36 17.25 -5.03
N LEU A 439 -28.75 18.04 -4.17
CA LEU A 439 -27.83 17.57 -3.13
C LEU A 439 -28.47 16.55 -2.16
N ALA A 440 -29.78 16.70 -1.87
CA ALA A 440 -30.49 15.76 -1.01
C ALA A 440 -30.64 14.39 -1.67
N VAL A 441 -30.81 14.33 -2.99
CA VAL A 441 -30.85 13.06 -3.76
C VAL A 441 -29.48 12.38 -3.71
N VAL A 442 -28.40 13.14 -3.89
CA VAL A 442 -27.03 12.61 -3.80
C VAL A 442 -26.74 12.10 -2.38
N ARG A 443 -27.06 12.87 -1.33
CA ARG A 443 -26.89 12.43 0.08
C ARG A 443 -27.65 11.15 0.40
N ASN A 444 -28.89 11.04 -0.09
CA ASN A 444 -29.69 9.84 0.06
C ASN A 444 -29.08 8.62 -0.64
N ALA A 445 -28.51 8.82 -1.85
CA ALA A 445 -27.81 7.75 -2.57
C ALA A 445 -26.53 7.32 -1.82
N LEU A 446 -25.76 8.27 -1.30
CA LEU A 446 -24.56 8.00 -0.48
C LEU A 446 -24.92 7.23 0.81
N ALA A 447 -25.98 7.59 1.49
CA ALA A 447 -26.46 6.90 2.69
C ALA A 447 -26.86 5.45 2.41
N ARG A 448 -27.49 5.19 1.25
CA ARG A 448 -27.84 3.82 0.79
C ARG A 448 -26.61 3.05 0.35
N GLY A 449 -25.68 3.67 -0.38
CA GLY A 449 -24.43 3.04 -0.83
C GLY A 449 -23.49 2.65 0.31
N ALA A 450 -23.60 3.32 1.47
CA ALA A 450 -22.87 2.96 2.69
C ALA A 450 -23.45 1.73 3.40
N ASN A 451 -24.67 1.27 3.04
CA ASN A 451 -25.36 0.15 3.67
C ASN A 451 -25.35 -1.06 2.72
N PRO A 452 -24.54 -2.12 2.96
CA PRO A 452 -24.40 -3.26 2.05
C PRO A 452 -25.68 -4.10 1.91
N ALA A 453 -26.72 -3.87 2.71
CA ALA A 453 -27.98 -4.60 2.69
C ALA A 453 -28.86 -4.32 1.46
N HIS A 454 -28.53 -3.33 0.61
CA HIS A 454 -29.33 -2.97 -0.58
C HIS A 454 -28.66 -3.31 -1.92
N ALA A 455 -27.59 -4.09 -1.94
CA ALA A 455 -27.09 -4.69 -3.17
C ALA A 455 -27.99 -5.88 -3.56
N ALA A 456 -29.15 -5.61 -4.14
CA ALA A 456 -30.01 -6.66 -4.69
C ALA A 456 -29.26 -7.40 -5.82
N PRO A 457 -29.25 -8.73 -5.86
CA PRO A 457 -28.68 -9.46 -6.98
C PRO A 457 -29.52 -9.22 -8.21
N ASN A 458 -28.83 -8.93 -9.31
CA ASN A 458 -29.37 -8.72 -10.66
C ASN A 458 -30.21 -9.96 -11.03
N ARG A 459 -31.53 -9.87 -10.84
CA ARG A 459 -32.47 -10.89 -11.35
C ARG A 459 -32.50 -10.74 -12.85
N GLY A 460 -31.90 -11.71 -13.55
CA GLY A 460 -32.05 -11.90 -14.98
C GLY A 460 -33.51 -11.90 -15.38
N VAL A 461 -33.85 -11.03 -16.32
CA VAL A 461 -35.14 -11.01 -16.97
C VAL A 461 -35.25 -12.28 -17.80
N SER A 462 -36.03 -13.23 -17.29
CA SER A 462 -36.53 -14.37 -18.06
C SER A 462 -37.65 -13.86 -18.96
N HIS A 463 -37.47 -13.90 -20.24
CA HIS A 463 -38.55 -13.80 -21.19
C HIS A 463 -39.34 -15.13 -21.25
N PRO A 464 -40.65 -15.09 -21.17
CA PRO A 464 -41.49 -16.23 -21.50
C PRO A 464 -41.90 -16.16 -22.95
N ASN A 465 -41.66 -17.24 -23.68
CA ASN A 465 -42.47 -17.76 -24.83
C ASN A 465 -41.58 -18.72 -25.60
N GLY A 466 -42.02 -19.88 -25.97
CA GLY A 466 -43.27 -20.53 -26.19
C GLY A 466 -42.99 -21.70 -27.11
N SER A 467 -43.47 -22.83 -26.71
CA SER A 467 -43.97 -23.96 -27.52
C SER A 467 -43.18 -24.48 -28.71
N GLY A 468 -42.91 -25.77 -28.71
CA GLY A 468 -42.91 -26.57 -29.92
C GLY A 468 -41.92 -27.72 -29.97
N ALA A 469 -42.27 -28.83 -29.43
CA ALA A 469 -42.30 -30.20 -29.94
C ALA A 469 -41.07 -30.86 -30.62
N SER A 470 -40.83 -32.08 -30.13
CA SER A 470 -40.41 -33.32 -30.81
C SER A 470 -38.91 -33.63 -30.94
N SER A 471 -38.56 -34.64 -30.16
CA SER A 471 -37.45 -35.58 -30.29
C SER A 471 -37.62 -36.48 -31.59
N PRO A 472 -36.75 -37.46 -31.95
CA PRO A 472 -35.56 -38.00 -31.29
C PRO A 472 -34.39 -38.42 -32.22
N GLY A 473 -33.25 -38.82 -31.69
CA GLY A 473 -32.45 -39.87 -32.30
C GLY A 473 -30.97 -39.58 -32.51
N GLY A 474 -30.12 -40.37 -31.91
CA GLY A 474 -28.78 -40.61 -32.43
C GLY A 474 -27.60 -40.48 -31.47
N ASP A 475 -27.28 -41.55 -30.79
CA ASP A 475 -26.05 -41.89 -30.08
C ASP A 475 -24.97 -42.38 -31.10
N PRO A 476 -23.75 -42.73 -30.72
CA PRO A 476 -22.69 -42.15 -29.90
C PRO A 476 -21.29 -42.13 -30.56
N ARG A 477 -20.29 -41.76 -29.79
CA ARG A 477 -18.81 -42.03 -29.91
C ARG A 477 -17.92 -40.89 -30.41
N SER A 478 -17.14 -40.31 -29.49
CA SER A 478 -15.67 -40.57 -29.36
C SER A 478 -15.06 -39.61 -28.31
N SER A 479 -14.58 -40.21 -27.27
CA SER A 479 -13.20 -40.18 -26.72
C SER A 479 -12.39 -38.91 -26.77
N GLY A 480 -12.01 -38.47 -25.55
CA GLY A 480 -10.64 -38.01 -25.37
C GLY A 480 -10.44 -36.69 -24.64
N GLY A 481 -9.87 -36.75 -23.47
CA GLY A 481 -9.04 -35.66 -22.95
C GLY A 481 -9.55 -34.94 -21.75
N HIS A 482 -9.41 -35.55 -20.58
CA HIS A 482 -9.34 -34.80 -19.29
C HIS A 482 -8.07 -33.96 -19.29
N ALA A 483 -8.21 -32.65 -19.14
CA ALA A 483 -7.16 -31.80 -18.64
C ALA A 483 -7.62 -31.32 -17.27
N ASP A 484 -6.97 -31.83 -16.24
CA ASP A 484 -7.12 -31.44 -14.86
C ASP A 484 -6.81 -29.94 -14.70
N ALA A 485 -7.81 -29.19 -14.39
CA ALA A 485 -7.64 -27.82 -13.86
C ALA A 485 -7.19 -27.94 -12.41
N ALA A 486 -5.95 -27.57 -12.13
CA ALA A 486 -5.41 -27.45 -10.78
C ALA A 486 -6.29 -26.52 -9.95
N PRO A 487 -6.59 -26.88 -8.69
CA PRO A 487 -7.41 -26.05 -7.82
C PRO A 487 -6.67 -24.75 -7.47
N ALA A 488 -7.38 -23.63 -7.63
CA ALA A 488 -6.94 -22.30 -7.20
C ALA A 488 -6.58 -22.35 -5.71
N THR A 489 -5.36 -21.99 -5.36
CA THR A 489 -4.89 -21.83 -3.98
C THR A 489 -5.78 -20.82 -3.25
N PRO A 490 -6.37 -21.15 -2.09
CA PRO A 490 -7.19 -20.24 -1.34
C PRO A 490 -6.31 -19.10 -0.79
N LYS A 491 -6.75 -17.85 -1.00
CA LYS A 491 -6.17 -16.67 -0.35
C LYS A 491 -6.17 -16.92 1.15
N LEU A 492 -5.02 -16.86 1.80
CA LEU A 492 -4.88 -16.86 3.26
C LEU A 492 -5.63 -15.65 3.83
N VAL A 493 -6.86 -15.87 4.26
CA VAL A 493 -7.64 -14.89 5.01
C VAL A 493 -7.11 -14.91 6.45
N ALA A 494 -6.73 -13.76 6.99
CA ALA A 494 -6.25 -13.67 8.37
C ALA A 494 -7.28 -14.27 9.35
N PRO A 495 -6.84 -15.01 10.37
CA PRO A 495 -7.75 -15.55 11.38
C PRO A 495 -8.42 -14.40 12.17
N PRO A 496 -9.69 -14.56 12.60
CA PRO A 496 -10.36 -13.56 13.42
C PRO A 496 -9.70 -13.44 14.80
N PRO A 497 -9.88 -12.29 15.50
CA PRO A 497 -9.35 -12.09 16.86
C PRO A 497 -9.87 -13.15 17.82
N MET A 498 -8.98 -13.77 18.59
CA MET A 498 -9.35 -14.92 19.46
C MET A 498 -10.33 -14.58 20.57
N ASP A 499 -10.28 -13.38 21.13
CA ASP A 499 -11.24 -12.90 22.14
C ASP A 499 -12.66 -12.75 21.56
N GLU A 500 -12.81 -12.41 20.28
CA GLU A 500 -14.09 -12.40 19.58
C GLU A 500 -14.56 -13.84 19.25
N VAL A 501 -13.63 -14.72 18.91
CA VAL A 501 -13.90 -16.15 18.66
C VAL A 501 -14.41 -16.83 19.94
N GLU A 502 -13.87 -16.47 21.11
CA GLU A 502 -14.31 -17.00 22.40
C GLU A 502 -15.76 -16.62 22.74
N VAL A 503 -16.19 -15.40 22.40
CA VAL A 503 -17.61 -15.00 22.56
C VAL A 503 -18.52 -15.87 21.70
N ILE A 504 -18.15 -16.09 20.44
CA ILE A 504 -18.95 -16.94 19.53
C ILE A 504 -18.95 -18.41 19.99
N ALA A 505 -17.83 -18.91 20.53
CA ALA A 505 -17.75 -20.26 21.07
C ALA A 505 -18.66 -20.44 22.30
N LEU A 506 -18.72 -19.45 23.20
CA LEU A 506 -19.67 -19.47 24.32
C LEU A 506 -21.12 -19.45 23.86
N LEU A 507 -21.46 -18.63 22.85
CA LEU A 507 -22.79 -18.56 22.28
C LEU A 507 -23.18 -19.84 21.52
N ALA A 508 -22.21 -20.51 20.89
CA ALA A 508 -22.43 -21.81 20.24
C ALA A 508 -22.76 -22.90 21.23
N ASP A 509 -22.12 -22.90 22.40
CA ASP A 509 -22.38 -23.86 23.48
C ASP A 509 -23.68 -23.53 24.28
N HIS A 510 -24.07 -22.23 24.31
CA HIS A 510 -25.25 -21.74 25.03
C HIS A 510 -26.12 -20.82 24.14
N PRO A 511 -26.81 -21.36 23.12
CA PRO A 511 -27.58 -20.56 22.15
C PRO A 511 -28.68 -19.68 22.77
N VAL A 512 -29.18 -20.05 23.94
CA VAL A 512 -30.19 -19.27 24.67
C VAL A 512 -29.70 -17.86 25.02
N LEU A 513 -28.37 -17.65 25.14
CA LEU A 513 -27.80 -16.35 25.44
C LEU A 513 -27.89 -15.36 24.28
N ILE A 514 -28.07 -15.81 23.05
CA ILE A 514 -28.14 -14.96 21.85
C ILE A 514 -29.24 -13.89 21.95
N ALA A 515 -30.34 -14.21 22.65
CA ALA A 515 -31.45 -13.29 22.83
C ALA A 515 -31.25 -12.29 24.00
N THR A 516 -30.11 -12.31 24.66
CA THR A 516 -29.83 -11.42 25.80
C THR A 516 -29.30 -10.07 25.39
N VAL A 517 -29.54 -9.03 26.18
CA VAL A 517 -29.01 -7.69 26.02
C VAL A 517 -27.48 -7.71 26.00
N GLU A 518 -26.87 -8.61 26.78
CA GLU A 518 -25.41 -8.72 26.87
C GLU A 518 -24.78 -9.29 25.56
N ALA A 519 -25.47 -10.26 24.93
CA ALA A 519 -25.05 -10.75 23.62
C ALA A 519 -25.18 -9.67 22.53
N ASP A 520 -26.21 -8.84 22.57
CA ASP A 520 -26.35 -7.69 21.67
C ASP A 520 -25.23 -6.67 21.88
N LYS A 521 -24.82 -6.39 23.12
CA LYS A 521 -23.66 -5.55 23.39
C LYS A 521 -22.39 -6.17 22.82
N ALA A 522 -22.16 -7.47 23.04
CA ALA A 522 -21.00 -8.16 22.47
C ALA A 522 -20.97 -8.08 20.95
N PHE A 523 -22.12 -8.24 20.27
CA PHE A 523 -22.22 -8.10 18.81
C PHE A 523 -21.70 -6.76 18.29
N TRP A 524 -22.06 -5.65 18.95
CA TRP A 524 -21.58 -4.31 18.55
C TRP A 524 -20.08 -4.07 18.82
N LEU A 525 -19.45 -4.94 19.58
CA LEU A 525 -18.02 -4.89 19.91
C LEU A 525 -17.18 -5.79 19.01
N LEU A 526 -17.78 -6.79 18.33
CA LEU A 526 -17.08 -7.63 17.36
C LEU A 526 -16.54 -6.77 16.21
N THR A 527 -15.32 -7.02 15.80
CA THR A 527 -14.67 -6.33 14.67
C THR A 527 -14.60 -7.18 13.41
N ASP A 528 -14.57 -8.52 13.55
CA ASP A 528 -14.53 -9.46 12.42
C ASP A 528 -15.91 -9.60 11.77
N ALA A 529 -16.00 -9.32 10.48
CA ALA A 529 -17.26 -9.36 9.73
C ALA A 529 -17.89 -10.75 9.66
N ARG A 530 -17.07 -11.81 9.68
CA ARG A 530 -17.54 -13.22 9.64
C ARG A 530 -18.22 -13.59 10.93
N LEU A 531 -17.62 -13.21 12.07
CA LEU A 531 -18.21 -13.47 13.40
C LEU A 531 -19.51 -12.71 13.60
N ARG A 532 -19.60 -11.47 13.10
CA ARG A 532 -20.86 -10.71 13.09
C ARG A 532 -21.93 -11.38 12.22
N ALA A 533 -21.57 -11.82 11.02
CA ALA A 533 -22.50 -12.51 10.13
C ALA A 533 -23.02 -13.82 10.76
N MET A 534 -22.14 -14.59 11.43
CA MET A 534 -22.53 -15.80 12.16
C MET A 534 -23.46 -15.50 13.31
N TYR A 535 -23.19 -14.46 14.10
CA TYR A 535 -24.09 -14.04 15.19
C TYR A 535 -25.48 -13.68 14.66
N SER A 536 -25.55 -12.87 13.59
CA SER A 536 -26.82 -12.46 12.98
C SER A 536 -27.60 -13.67 12.45
N ALA A 537 -26.95 -14.58 11.75
CA ALA A 537 -27.57 -15.78 11.22
C ALA A 537 -28.05 -16.73 12.35
N ALA A 538 -27.28 -16.83 13.43
CA ALA A 538 -27.68 -17.62 14.60
C ALA A 538 -28.88 -16.99 15.36
N ARG A 539 -28.96 -15.66 15.39
CA ARG A 539 -30.14 -14.94 15.92
C ARG A 539 -31.39 -15.18 15.08
N ASP A 540 -31.23 -15.37 13.77
CA ASP A 540 -32.31 -15.72 12.84
C ASP A 540 -32.64 -17.23 12.84
N GLY A 541 -32.07 -18.00 13.78
CA GLY A 541 -32.36 -19.40 14.01
C GLY A 541 -31.49 -20.42 13.30
N GLN A 542 -30.38 -19.98 12.66
CA GLN A 542 -29.42 -20.90 12.05
C GLN A 542 -28.44 -21.49 13.08
N SER A 543 -27.99 -22.72 12.86
CA SER A 543 -27.11 -23.42 13.80
C SER A 543 -25.64 -23.00 13.60
N PHE A 544 -24.92 -22.74 14.70
CA PHE A 544 -23.45 -22.53 14.65
C PHE A 544 -22.69 -23.76 14.10
N LEU A 545 -23.24 -24.96 14.22
CA LEU A 545 -22.65 -26.16 13.63
C LEU A 545 -22.55 -26.10 12.12
N GLU A 546 -23.50 -25.43 11.47
CA GLU A 546 -23.48 -25.22 10.01
C GLU A 546 -22.70 -23.96 9.60
N LEU A 547 -22.84 -22.89 10.39
CA LEU A 547 -22.25 -21.59 10.09
C LEU A 547 -20.73 -21.58 10.26
N ALA A 548 -20.19 -22.19 11.30
CA ALA A 548 -18.76 -22.11 11.61
C ALA A 548 -17.88 -22.77 10.53
N PRO A 549 -18.16 -23.98 10.01
CA PRO A 549 -17.36 -24.57 8.93
C PRO A 549 -17.49 -23.80 7.61
N ALA A 550 -18.63 -23.12 7.38
CA ALA A 550 -18.87 -22.39 6.14
C ALA A 550 -18.17 -21.03 6.09
N GLN A 551 -17.96 -20.37 7.23
CA GLN A 551 -17.49 -18.99 7.30
C GLN A 551 -16.10 -18.79 7.91
N LEU A 552 -15.59 -19.77 8.65
CA LEU A 552 -14.33 -19.65 9.38
C LEU A 552 -13.25 -20.62 8.84
N PRO A 553 -11.96 -20.27 9.02
CA PRO A 553 -10.87 -21.22 8.78
C PRO A 553 -11.06 -22.49 9.62
N PRO A 554 -10.65 -23.69 9.12
CA PRO A 554 -10.91 -24.98 9.79
C PRO A 554 -10.48 -25.04 11.25
N THR A 555 -9.36 -24.45 11.60
CA THR A 555 -8.85 -24.38 12.99
C THR A 555 -9.75 -23.54 13.89
N THR A 556 -10.23 -22.39 13.39
CA THR A 556 -11.11 -21.48 14.12
C THR A 556 -12.52 -22.07 14.23
N ALA A 557 -13.04 -22.69 13.18
CA ALA A 557 -14.32 -23.39 13.21
C ALA A 557 -14.31 -24.53 14.24
N LYS A 558 -13.23 -25.33 14.27
CA LYS A 558 -13.04 -26.38 15.28
C LYS A 558 -13.00 -25.81 16.70
N HIS A 559 -12.41 -24.64 16.90
CA HIS A 559 -12.36 -23.97 18.20
C HIS A 559 -13.77 -23.54 18.65
N VAL A 560 -14.55 -22.88 17.77
CA VAL A 560 -15.93 -22.48 18.05
C VAL A 560 -16.81 -23.67 18.43
N LEU A 561 -16.62 -24.80 17.79
CA LEU A 561 -17.43 -26.03 18.00
C LEU A 561 -16.81 -27.02 19.02
N SER A 562 -15.82 -26.57 19.79
CA SER A 562 -15.07 -27.46 20.71
C SER A 562 -15.86 -27.91 21.97
N GLY A 563 -16.99 -27.28 22.26
CA GLY A 563 -17.73 -27.53 23.50
C GLY A 563 -17.00 -27.00 24.75
N LYS A 564 -16.08 -26.04 24.58
CA LYS A 564 -15.21 -25.49 25.64
C LYS A 564 -16.02 -24.94 26.80
N TYR A 565 -17.17 -24.38 26.55
CA TYR A 565 -18.03 -23.72 27.52
C TYR A 565 -19.30 -24.54 27.89
N ALA A 566 -19.46 -25.73 27.30
CA ALA A 566 -20.67 -26.57 27.51
C ALA A 566 -20.93 -26.89 28.98
N SER A 567 -19.89 -26.95 29.82
CA SER A 567 -19.99 -27.20 31.27
C SER A 567 -19.83 -25.93 32.12
N ALA A 568 -19.99 -24.74 31.54
CA ALA A 568 -19.87 -23.50 32.31
C ALA A 568 -20.98 -23.38 33.37
N LYS A 569 -20.61 -23.16 34.63
CA LYS A 569 -21.57 -23.04 35.74
C LYS A 569 -22.47 -21.81 35.64
N ASP A 570 -21.92 -20.71 35.11
CA ASP A 570 -22.64 -19.46 34.85
C ASP A 570 -22.21 -18.86 33.50
N PRO A 571 -22.88 -19.30 32.42
CA PRO A 571 -22.57 -18.78 31.07
C PRO A 571 -22.88 -17.29 30.90
N SER A 572 -23.87 -16.77 31.63
CA SER A 572 -24.24 -15.34 31.54
C SER A 572 -23.15 -14.43 32.10
N SER A 573 -22.61 -14.76 33.28
CA SER A 573 -21.46 -14.02 33.84
C SER A 573 -20.24 -14.17 32.99
N SER A 574 -20.01 -15.33 32.37
CA SER A 574 -18.91 -15.53 31.40
C SER A 574 -19.04 -14.60 30.18
N LEU A 575 -20.25 -14.47 29.61
CA LEU A 575 -20.54 -13.58 28.51
C LEU A 575 -20.29 -12.10 28.91
N ALA A 576 -20.78 -11.69 30.09
CA ALA A 576 -20.58 -10.33 30.58
C ALA A 576 -19.07 -9.99 30.73
N ALA A 577 -18.28 -10.91 31.31
CA ALA A 577 -16.83 -10.70 31.42
C ALA A 577 -16.11 -10.62 30.06
N MET A 578 -16.52 -11.43 29.08
CA MET A 578 -15.99 -11.36 27.71
C MET A 578 -16.36 -10.05 27.03
N THR A 579 -17.61 -9.60 27.18
CA THR A 579 -18.08 -8.31 26.63
C THR A 579 -17.30 -7.15 27.19
N GLN A 580 -17.06 -7.11 28.51
CA GLN A 580 -16.23 -6.08 29.16
C GLN A 580 -14.77 -6.10 28.64
N ASN A 581 -14.18 -7.26 28.38
CA ASN A 581 -12.84 -7.36 27.77
C ASN A 581 -12.82 -6.77 26.36
N LEU A 582 -13.85 -7.02 25.54
CA LEU A 582 -14.00 -6.41 24.21
C LEU A 582 -14.16 -4.89 24.29
N GLU A 583 -14.93 -4.37 25.25
CA GLU A 583 -15.07 -2.92 25.51
C GLU A 583 -13.73 -2.28 25.87
N ALA A 584 -12.97 -2.88 26.79
CA ALA A 584 -11.66 -2.40 27.18
C ALA A 584 -10.68 -2.35 26.00
N ARG A 585 -10.71 -3.38 25.13
CA ARG A 585 -9.91 -3.41 23.89
C ARG A 585 -10.31 -2.28 22.94
N LYS A 586 -11.60 -2.05 22.73
CA LYS A 586 -12.13 -0.99 21.85
C LYS A 586 -11.75 0.42 22.35
N LEU A 587 -11.89 0.65 23.65
CA LEU A 587 -11.45 1.90 24.30
C LEU A 587 -9.95 2.11 24.18
N GLY A 588 -9.16 1.05 24.36
CA GLY A 588 -7.70 1.10 24.15
C GLY A 588 -7.31 1.47 22.73
N ALA A 589 -7.96 0.86 21.73
CA ALA A 589 -7.75 1.16 20.31
C ALA A 589 -8.16 2.61 19.97
N GLY A 590 -9.31 3.06 20.46
CA GLY A 590 -9.77 4.45 20.30
C GLY A 590 -8.80 5.47 20.90
N ARG A 591 -8.19 5.16 22.04
CA ARG A 591 -7.18 6.02 22.67
C ARG A 591 -5.89 6.12 21.85
N ILE A 592 -5.47 5.02 21.22
CA ILE A 592 -4.30 5.03 20.32
C ILE A 592 -4.58 5.91 19.11
N GLU A 593 -5.76 5.81 18.52
CA GLU A 593 -6.17 6.63 17.37
C GLU A 593 -6.30 8.12 17.74
N LEU A 594 -6.89 8.45 18.90
CA LEU A 594 -6.93 9.81 19.43
C LEU A 594 -5.54 10.41 19.66
N LYS A 595 -4.60 9.61 20.21
CA LYS A 595 -3.21 10.05 20.37
C LYS A 595 -2.54 10.31 19.03
N LYS A 596 -2.81 9.50 18.02
CA LYS A 596 -2.29 9.67 16.68
C LYS A 596 -2.86 10.94 16.03
N SER A 597 -4.17 11.15 16.12
CA SER A 597 -4.84 12.34 15.62
C SER A 597 -4.36 13.63 16.33
N LEU A 598 -4.10 13.56 17.64
CA LEU A 598 -3.51 14.64 18.42
C LEU A 598 -2.09 14.98 17.95
N ALA A 599 -1.28 13.96 17.67
CA ALA A 599 0.06 14.16 17.14
C ALA A 599 0.02 14.80 15.75
N ASP A 600 -0.94 14.42 14.92
CA ASP A 600 -1.16 14.99 13.59
C ASP A 600 -1.65 16.43 13.64
N ALA A 601 -2.59 16.76 14.55
CA ALA A 601 -3.05 18.13 14.76
C ALA A 601 -1.91 19.06 15.25
N ARG A 602 -1.07 18.55 16.16
CA ARG A 602 0.12 19.28 16.63
C ARG A 602 1.14 19.53 15.51
N ARG A 603 1.33 18.53 14.63
CA ARG A 603 2.24 18.66 13.47
C ARG A 603 1.75 19.70 12.47
N ARG A 604 0.44 19.83 12.30
CA ARG A 604 -0.18 20.82 11.40
C ARG A 604 -0.29 22.23 12.01
N GLY A 605 0.07 22.41 13.29
CA GLY A 605 -0.04 23.69 13.96
C GLY A 605 -1.48 24.08 14.33
N ASP A 606 -2.42 23.15 14.27
CA ASP A 606 -3.82 23.38 14.65
C ASP A 606 -3.97 23.26 16.17
N HIS A 607 -3.75 24.37 16.86
CA HIS A 607 -3.77 24.44 18.32
C HIS A 607 -5.15 24.24 18.92
N VAL A 608 -6.23 24.58 18.18
CA VAL A 608 -7.61 24.43 18.65
C VAL A 608 -7.98 22.95 18.64
N LEU A 609 -7.82 22.27 17.49
CA LEU A 609 -8.08 20.86 17.36
C LEU A 609 -7.18 20.03 18.28
N ALA A 610 -5.90 20.41 18.43
CA ALA A 610 -4.99 19.72 19.33
C ALA A 610 -5.44 19.79 20.80
N ARG A 611 -6.02 20.90 21.23
CA ARG A 611 -6.56 21.07 22.59
C ARG A 611 -7.80 20.20 22.81
N GLU A 612 -8.72 20.18 21.84
CA GLU A 612 -9.92 19.33 21.88
C GLU A 612 -9.57 17.85 21.92
N LEU A 613 -8.69 17.38 21.03
CA LEU A 613 -8.23 16.00 21.00
C LEU A 613 -7.45 15.61 22.26
N ALA A 614 -6.72 16.52 22.87
CA ALA A 614 -6.05 16.27 24.15
C ALA A 614 -7.05 16.03 25.28
N GLN A 615 -8.12 16.84 25.36
CA GLN A 615 -9.18 16.66 26.35
C GLN A 615 -9.94 15.33 26.12
N GLN A 616 -10.24 14.99 24.88
CA GLN A 616 -10.87 13.70 24.52
C GLN A 616 -9.97 12.51 24.87
N ALA A 617 -8.66 12.60 24.59
CA ALA A 617 -7.72 11.52 24.90
C ALA A 617 -7.54 11.31 26.42
N GLU A 618 -7.62 12.39 27.20
CA GLU A 618 -7.56 12.33 28.66
C GLU A 618 -8.86 11.76 29.26
N ALA A 619 -10.02 12.15 28.73
CA ALA A 619 -11.33 11.58 29.13
C ALA A 619 -11.40 10.08 28.80
N ALA A 620 -10.98 9.67 27.59
CA ALA A 620 -10.90 8.27 27.19
C ALA A 620 -9.89 7.47 28.05
N GLY A 621 -8.82 8.16 28.54
CA GLY A 621 -7.84 7.57 29.45
C GLY A 621 -8.44 7.24 30.82
N ARG A 622 -9.26 8.13 31.36
CA ARG A 622 -9.91 7.92 32.67
C ARG A 622 -10.93 6.77 32.59
N GLY A 623 -11.80 6.77 31.59
CA GLY A 623 -12.79 5.70 31.40
C GLY A 623 -12.14 4.32 31.22
N ASN A 624 -11.07 4.21 30.46
CA ASN A 624 -10.35 2.95 30.30
C ASN A 624 -9.64 2.51 31.59
N HIS A 625 -9.11 3.44 32.37
CA HIS A 625 -8.46 3.13 33.65
C HIS A 625 -9.47 2.60 34.68
N GLU A 626 -10.63 3.22 34.79
CA GLU A 626 -11.72 2.78 35.65
C GLU A 626 -12.21 1.37 35.28
N LEU A 627 -12.42 1.12 33.98
CA LEU A 627 -12.85 -0.19 33.49
C LEU A 627 -11.81 -1.29 33.74
N VAL A 628 -10.54 -1.01 33.45
CA VAL A 628 -9.44 -1.96 33.68
C VAL A 628 -9.24 -2.24 35.16
N THR A 629 -9.41 -1.24 36.04
CA THR A 629 -9.30 -1.39 37.49
C THR A 629 -10.45 -2.26 38.01
N LYS A 630 -11.68 -2.01 37.57
CA LYS A 630 -12.86 -2.79 37.91
C LYS A 630 -12.72 -4.26 37.48
N LEU A 631 -12.25 -4.52 36.25
CA LEU A 631 -11.94 -5.88 35.77
C LEU A 631 -10.86 -6.60 36.59
N ALA A 632 -9.85 -5.87 37.03
CA ALA A 632 -8.79 -6.42 37.88
C ALA A 632 -9.29 -6.77 39.30
N GLU A 633 -10.22 -5.97 39.84
CA GLU A 633 -10.87 -6.22 41.13
C GLU A 633 -11.84 -7.41 41.07
N GLU A 634 -12.64 -7.49 40.03
CA GLU A 634 -13.56 -8.63 39.79
C GLU A 634 -12.79 -9.95 39.60
N ARG A 635 -11.65 -9.95 38.87
CA ARG A 635 -10.76 -11.11 38.76
C ARG A 635 -10.17 -11.54 40.12
N LYS A 636 -9.82 -10.59 40.98
CA LYS A 636 -9.30 -10.88 42.33
C LYS A 636 -10.43 -11.42 43.24
N ALA A 637 -11.64 -10.93 43.08
CA ALA A 637 -12.81 -11.41 43.84
C ALA A 637 -13.19 -12.83 43.41
N GLY A 638 -13.23 -13.12 42.09
CA GLY A 638 -13.50 -14.47 41.57
C GLY A 638 -12.48 -15.51 42.03
N SER A 639 -11.17 -15.15 42.00
CA SER A 639 -10.08 -16.01 42.51
C SER A 639 -10.13 -16.22 44.02
N ARG A 640 -10.71 -15.28 44.80
CA ARG A 640 -10.91 -15.44 46.23
C ARG A 640 -12.10 -16.36 46.51
N THR A 641 -13.18 -16.31 45.75
CA THR A 641 -14.34 -17.19 45.86
C THR A 641 -13.99 -18.61 45.46
N GLU A 642 -13.19 -18.84 44.44
CA GLU A 642 -12.69 -20.19 44.11
C GLU A 642 -11.77 -20.76 45.19
N LYS A 643 -10.88 -19.94 45.80
CA LYS A 643 -10.06 -20.36 46.93
C LYS A 643 -10.84 -20.62 48.23
N LEU A 644 -11.96 -19.88 48.44
CA LEU A 644 -12.86 -20.12 49.59
C LEU A 644 -13.73 -21.32 49.35
N ALA A 645 -14.19 -21.58 48.12
CA ALA A 645 -14.96 -22.78 47.78
C ALA A 645 -14.11 -24.06 47.89
N SER A 646 -12.80 -23.99 47.59
CA SER A 646 -11.88 -25.11 47.77
C SER A 646 -11.48 -25.36 49.23
N LEU A 647 -11.79 -24.43 50.14
CA LEU A 647 -11.51 -24.56 51.59
C LEU A 647 -12.76 -25.00 52.40
N VAL A 648 -13.93 -25.05 51.77
CA VAL A 648 -15.24 -25.36 52.42
C VAL A 648 -15.78 -26.75 52.07
N ASP A 649 -15.05 -27.57 51.33
CA ASP A 649 -15.47 -28.95 51.01
C ASP A 649 -14.64 -29.98 51.81
N PRO A 650 -15.11 -30.43 53.01
CA PRO A 650 -14.39 -31.34 53.88
C PRO A 650 -14.59 -32.84 53.53
N GLU A 651 -15.24 -33.21 52.41
CA GLU A 651 -15.54 -34.62 52.16
C GLU A 651 -14.62 -35.39 51.19
N THR A 652 -13.50 -34.84 50.79
CA THR A 652 -12.54 -35.56 49.90
C THR A 652 -11.18 -35.94 50.55
N SER A 653 -11.10 -35.84 51.89
CA SER A 653 -9.87 -36.23 52.61
C SER A 653 -9.91 -37.59 53.33
N ASN A 654 -10.84 -38.51 52.99
CA ASN A 654 -10.90 -39.80 53.67
C ASN A 654 -11.17 -40.98 52.72
N ARG A 655 -10.39 -41.12 51.64
CA ARG A 655 -10.30 -42.37 50.87
C ARG A 655 -8.92 -42.57 50.26
N LYS A 656 -7.91 -42.67 51.09
CA LYS A 656 -6.62 -43.33 50.77
C LYS A 656 -5.94 -43.74 52.08
N GLN A 657 -6.53 -44.66 52.77
CA GLN A 657 -5.90 -45.59 53.71
C GLN A 657 -6.92 -46.70 53.97
N VAL A 658 -6.86 -47.74 53.23
CA VAL A 658 -7.15 -49.15 53.44
C VAL A 658 -7.30 -49.79 52.08
N GLU A 659 -6.30 -50.38 51.58
CA GLU A 659 -5.93 -51.62 50.91
C GLU A 659 -4.65 -51.45 50.17
#